data_379dcb0ef6725877ae07043fc7cc1add
#
_entry.id   379dcb0ef6725877ae07043fc7cc1add
#
_cell.length_a   1.000
_cell.length_b   1.000
_cell.length_c   1.000
_cell.angle_alpha   90.00
_cell.angle_beta   90.00
_cell.angle_gamma   90.00
#
_symmetry.space_group_name_H-M   'P 1'
#
loop_
_entity.id
_entity.type
_entity.pdbx_description
1 polymer ?
#
loop_
_entity_poly.entity_id
_entity_poly.type
_entity_poly.pdbx_seq_one_letter_code
_entity_poly.pdbx_strand_id
1 'polypeptide(L)'
;MLEGERSYQRGQENLVPSTSSAPESPVIPKAQEKPWYIQHFTKLLIGFGLDGGAVALVLPWMLWSHCGMSSGSSDQLRLHLLYVTGGVIAVLTLLQTNWKNQGDRLKIDADIKKNEQDAEKNQRDHIRQVHAERRSRYTKAVEQLADEKATVRLGGIYTLVGLVDEWLADESLKEESARQKEGQVIINNLCSYVRSPFPLVLKAEVLESDIEPTDYEGDFAKDQAVFREEQDVRRAIFDEMSKRSSIVTKVLQDEVSVVPGPWSDFNFDFSRAPIFYPLNNLTIEQGNFASTRFYDGADFRGAMFAGHAHFRGAEFTEDAYFADARFTRGADFRGVMFAGHAHFRGANFTRDVYFGHAKFTRDAYFTDAEFAGDAHFWDAEFTGNAHFRDAKFTRDAYIWGAEFAGDADFRGTKFTGNAHFRDAEFTEDAHFTDARFTRGAGFRGAKFVGGADFVGAEFAGDADFRNTEFTGNPHFLDTKFTGNTDFVGAEFAGDADFRNTEFTENALFGGVKFTEDSYFTDAEFTEDADFRGTKFAGDADFWGVKFTGNAYFMDAKFTRNALFGDTEFAGITDFDRAYFEKCAPIFADASNSARFSTQVNPQDYLFKAHPESPHSFSCGTAKLHNRTFILPLGAVLFDPDSWDEEEQDYTRLSEPTQ
;
A
#
# COMPACT_ATOMS: atom_id res chain seq x y z
N MET A 1 -10.39 35.80 -21.32
CA MET A 1 -11.07 37.02 -20.82
C MET A 1 -11.10 36.90 -19.31
N LEU A 2 -10.44 37.89 -18.63
CA LEU A 2 -10.46 38.25 -17.22
C LEU A 2 -9.78 37.25 -16.27
N GLU A 3 -8.50 37.43 -16.00
CA GLU A 3 -7.84 38.31 -15.02
C GLU A 3 -8.27 38.07 -13.57
N GLY A 4 -7.30 37.70 -12.76
CA GLY A 4 -7.38 37.55 -11.31
C GLY A 4 -6.01 37.32 -10.69
N GLU A 5 -5.10 38.32 -10.86
CA GLU A 5 -3.88 38.42 -10.06
C GLU A 5 -4.23 38.56 -8.57
N ARG A 6 -3.56 37.79 -7.70
CA ARG A 6 -3.35 38.20 -6.31
C ARG A 6 -1.94 37.87 -5.84
N SER A 7 -1.15 38.89 -5.87
CA SER A 7 -0.11 39.36 -4.91
C SER A 7 0.53 38.31 -3.99
N TYR A 8 1.79 38.03 -4.30
CA TYR A 8 2.84 37.62 -3.36
C TYR A 8 3.11 38.73 -2.34
N GLN A 9 2.74 38.52 -1.09
CA GLN A 9 3.31 39.29 0.01
C GLN A 9 4.54 38.56 0.54
N ARG A 10 5.69 39.19 0.36
CA ARG A 10 6.96 38.90 1.02
C ARG A 10 6.76 39.06 2.54
N GLY A 11 6.80 37.94 3.29
CA GLY A 11 7.05 37.97 4.72
C GLY A 11 8.54 38.20 4.97
N GLN A 12 8.90 39.34 5.53
CA GLN A 12 10.22 39.60 6.03
C GLN A 12 10.54 38.65 7.19
N GLU A 13 11.58 37.87 7.03
CA GLU A 13 12.23 37.16 8.13
C GLU A 13 12.79 38.18 9.11
N ASN A 14 12.21 38.22 10.30
CA ASN A 14 12.82 38.85 11.45
C ASN A 14 14.04 38.06 11.88
N LEU A 15 15.20 38.53 11.50
CA LEU A 15 16.48 38.18 12.09
C LEU A 15 16.45 38.56 13.58
N VAL A 16 16.27 37.59 14.44
CA VAL A 16 16.57 37.70 15.87
C VAL A 16 18.09 37.82 16.00
N PRO A 17 18.64 38.89 16.58
CA PRO A 17 20.07 38.97 16.81
C PRO A 17 20.45 37.91 17.86
N SER A 18 21.32 37.01 17.49
CA SER A 18 22.01 36.11 18.42
C SER A 18 22.86 36.98 19.37
N THR A 19 22.34 37.27 20.53
CA THR A 19 23.15 37.71 21.66
C THR A 19 23.97 36.51 22.10
N SER A 20 25.19 36.45 21.59
CA SER A 20 26.26 35.67 22.21
C SER A 20 26.50 36.27 23.59
N SER A 21 25.85 35.71 24.59
CA SER A 21 26.28 35.91 25.97
C SER A 21 27.65 35.27 26.12
N ALA A 22 28.67 36.08 26.20
CA ALA A 22 29.99 35.66 26.65
C ALA A 22 29.78 34.87 27.97
N PRO A 23 30.57 33.83 28.23
CA PRO A 23 30.48 33.09 29.50
C PRO A 23 30.82 34.09 30.63
N GLU A 24 29.85 34.28 31.54
CA GLU A 24 30.10 35.01 32.77
C GLU A 24 31.33 34.41 33.42
N SER A 25 32.35 35.24 33.56
CA SER A 25 33.55 34.89 34.34
C SER A 25 33.10 34.42 35.73
N PRO A 26 33.67 33.34 36.27
CA PRO A 26 33.24 32.81 37.55
C PRO A 26 33.36 33.97 38.59
N VAL A 27 32.26 34.30 39.21
CA VAL A 27 32.22 35.22 40.35
C VAL A 27 33.06 34.55 41.44
N ILE A 28 34.31 34.98 41.54
CA ILE A 28 35.18 34.63 42.67
C ILE A 28 34.46 35.18 43.90
N PRO A 29 34.08 34.33 44.89
CA PRO A 29 33.43 34.80 46.09
C PRO A 29 34.42 35.81 46.74
N LYS A 30 33.97 37.06 46.90
CA LYS A 30 34.77 38.10 47.60
C LYS A 30 35.27 37.46 48.89
N ALA A 31 36.61 37.42 49.07
CA ALA A 31 37.25 36.89 50.26
C ALA A 31 36.56 37.54 51.47
N GLN A 32 35.92 36.75 52.27
CA GLN A 32 35.24 37.18 53.49
C GLN A 32 36.27 37.90 54.37
N GLU A 33 36.10 39.22 54.61
CA GLU A 33 37.07 39.97 55.42
C GLU A 33 37.21 39.27 56.77
N LYS A 34 38.50 39.01 57.12
CA LYS A 34 38.81 38.31 58.39
C LYS A 34 38.24 39.13 59.55
N PRO A 35 37.39 38.63 60.42
CA PRO A 35 36.94 39.30 61.62
C PRO A 35 38.13 39.85 62.41
N TRP A 36 37.97 41.01 63.07
CA TRP A 36 39.04 41.68 63.76
C TRP A 36 39.72 40.76 64.83
N TYR A 37 38.99 39.86 65.48
CA TYR A 37 39.49 38.89 66.47
C TYR A 37 40.36 37.80 65.82
N ILE A 38 40.14 37.46 64.56
CA ILE A 38 40.99 36.53 63.82
C ILE A 38 42.27 37.25 63.32
N GLN A 39 42.15 38.51 62.91
CA GLN A 39 43.32 39.29 62.47
C GLN A 39 44.30 39.50 63.60
N HIS A 40 43.81 39.64 64.82
CA HIS A 40 44.66 39.93 66.01
C HIS A 40 44.77 38.72 66.95
N PHE A 41 44.37 37.50 66.48
CA PHE A 41 44.26 36.30 67.32
C PHE A 41 45.50 36.05 68.14
N THR A 42 46.68 36.05 67.53
CA THR A 42 47.96 35.82 68.22
C THR A 42 48.23 36.93 69.28
N LYS A 43 47.91 38.17 68.98
CA LYS A 43 48.05 39.27 69.92
C LYS A 43 47.06 39.15 71.08
N LEU A 44 45.81 38.75 70.78
CA LEU A 44 44.80 38.54 71.83
C LEU A 44 45.12 37.34 72.69
N LEU A 45 45.61 36.23 72.10
CA LEU A 45 46.04 35.03 72.84
C LEU A 45 47.22 35.34 73.80
N ILE A 46 48.23 36.06 73.30
CA ILE A 46 49.40 36.46 74.14
C ILE A 46 48.94 37.48 75.13
N GLY A 47 48.17 38.49 74.77
CA GLY A 47 47.66 39.54 75.65
C GLY A 47 46.85 38.90 76.80
N PHE A 48 45.77 38.18 76.49
CA PHE A 48 44.96 37.50 77.49
C PHE A 48 45.73 36.46 78.36
N GLY A 49 46.72 35.79 77.76
CA GLY A 49 47.58 34.85 78.46
C GLY A 49 48.51 35.58 79.46
N LEU A 50 49.18 36.66 79.02
CA LEU A 50 50.14 37.43 79.90
C LEU A 50 49.39 38.27 80.93
N ASP A 51 48.38 39.12 80.42
CA ASP A 51 47.60 40.00 81.31
C ASP A 51 46.75 39.19 82.29
N GLY A 52 46.08 38.17 81.87
CA GLY A 52 45.27 37.25 82.74
C GLY A 52 46.16 36.54 83.75
N GLY A 53 47.35 36.03 83.33
CA GLY A 53 48.33 35.46 84.21
C GLY A 53 48.89 36.48 85.19
N ALA A 54 49.25 37.72 84.79
CA ALA A 54 49.72 38.72 85.65
C ALA A 54 48.65 39.21 86.62
N VAL A 55 47.41 39.37 86.21
CA VAL A 55 46.26 39.79 87.02
C VAL A 55 46.00 38.64 88.07
N ALA A 56 46.07 37.37 87.65
CA ALA A 56 45.84 36.24 88.57
C ALA A 56 46.96 36.12 89.65
N LEU A 57 48.13 36.61 89.34
CA LEU A 57 49.26 36.63 90.29
C LEU A 57 49.19 37.89 91.19
N VAL A 58 49.08 39.05 90.58
CA VAL A 58 49.22 40.34 91.27
C VAL A 58 48.00 40.78 92.09
N LEU A 59 46.76 40.64 91.49
CA LEU A 59 45.55 41.11 92.11
C LEU A 59 45.22 40.34 93.45
N PRO A 60 45.30 39.03 93.49
CA PRO A 60 45.05 38.31 94.77
C PRO A 60 46.15 38.59 95.82
N TRP A 61 47.45 38.79 95.39
CA TRP A 61 48.54 39.19 96.29
C TRP A 61 48.35 40.55 96.80
N MET A 62 47.93 41.52 96.01
CA MET A 62 47.69 42.92 96.40
C MET A 62 46.49 42.99 97.38
N LEU A 63 45.38 42.27 97.10
CA LEU A 63 44.21 42.27 98.00
C LEU A 63 44.55 41.55 99.33
N TRP A 64 45.39 40.53 99.31
CA TRP A 64 45.90 39.90 100.57
C TRP A 64 46.78 40.86 101.36
N SER A 65 47.72 41.56 100.72
CA SER A 65 48.69 42.37 101.40
C SER A 65 48.18 43.69 101.94
N HIS A 66 47.17 44.32 101.21
CA HIS A 66 46.74 45.68 101.48
C HIS A 66 45.25 45.80 101.92
N CYS A 67 44.42 44.80 101.65
CA CYS A 67 42.97 44.80 101.98
C CYS A 67 42.53 43.73 102.96
N GLY A 68 43.49 43.00 103.67
CA GLY A 68 43.18 42.09 104.70
C GLY A 68 42.43 40.81 104.29
N MET A 69 42.61 40.40 103.06
CA MET A 69 41.99 39.17 102.55
C MET A 69 42.67 37.94 103.18
N SER A 70 41.91 36.91 103.52
CA SER A 70 42.52 35.67 104.04
C SER A 70 43.26 34.91 102.96
N SER A 71 44.36 34.14 103.30
CA SER A 71 45.19 33.39 102.34
C SER A 71 44.33 32.38 101.51
N GLY A 72 43.37 31.70 102.09
CA GLY A 72 42.48 30.80 101.36
C GLY A 72 41.55 31.45 100.36
N SER A 73 41.06 32.66 100.63
CA SER A 73 40.25 33.47 99.68
C SER A 73 41.08 34.00 98.54
N SER A 74 42.33 34.35 98.76
CA SER A 74 43.33 34.76 97.77
C SER A 74 43.61 33.67 96.73
N ASP A 75 43.81 32.44 97.19
CA ASP A 75 44.05 31.26 96.34
C ASP A 75 42.80 30.88 95.51
N GLN A 76 41.58 30.95 96.11
CA GLN A 76 40.36 30.77 95.37
C GLN A 76 40.18 31.83 94.27
N LEU A 77 40.49 33.09 94.55
CA LEU A 77 40.39 34.16 93.58
C LEU A 77 41.39 33.96 92.43
N ARG A 78 42.63 33.49 92.69
CA ARG A 78 43.62 33.11 91.67
C ARG A 78 43.07 32.04 90.76
N LEU A 79 42.46 30.99 91.34
CA LEU A 79 41.92 29.87 90.59
C LEU A 79 40.79 30.28 89.67
N HIS A 80 39.87 31.14 90.18
CA HIS A 80 38.74 31.68 89.35
C HIS A 80 39.23 32.56 88.22
N LEU A 81 40.27 33.42 88.45
CA LEU A 81 40.83 34.26 87.40
C LEU A 81 41.55 33.44 86.31
N LEU A 82 42.27 32.38 86.71
CA LEU A 82 42.84 31.46 85.74
C LEU A 82 41.80 30.69 84.95
N TYR A 83 40.68 30.26 85.55
CA TYR A 83 39.62 29.58 84.85
C TYR A 83 38.94 30.52 83.84
N VAL A 84 38.65 31.81 84.20
CA VAL A 84 38.08 32.80 83.30
C VAL A 84 39.06 33.05 82.15
N THR A 85 40.35 33.23 82.42
CA THR A 85 41.31 33.47 81.37
C THR A 85 41.44 32.25 80.42
N GLY A 86 41.48 31.05 80.99
CA GLY A 86 41.46 29.81 80.19
C GLY A 86 40.23 29.65 79.37
N GLY A 87 39.03 30.03 79.92
CA GLY A 87 37.77 30.02 79.22
C GLY A 87 37.73 31.00 78.01
N VAL A 88 38.28 32.21 78.21
CA VAL A 88 38.35 33.20 77.09
C VAL A 88 39.28 32.68 75.99
N ILE A 89 40.45 32.13 76.33
CA ILE A 89 41.43 31.52 75.39
C ILE A 89 40.77 30.35 74.65
N ALA A 90 40.00 29.50 75.31
CA ALA A 90 39.33 28.37 74.70
C ALA A 90 38.25 28.83 73.71
N VAL A 91 37.47 29.85 74.08
CA VAL A 91 36.45 30.45 73.16
C VAL A 91 37.09 31.06 71.94
N LEU A 92 38.18 31.80 72.09
CA LEU A 92 38.92 32.41 70.95
C LEU A 92 39.47 31.32 70.01
N THR A 93 39.97 30.23 70.57
CA THR A 93 40.50 29.11 69.79
C THR A 93 39.37 28.40 69.03
N LEU A 94 38.23 28.20 69.65
CA LEU A 94 37.05 27.63 68.98
C LEU A 94 36.55 28.53 67.86
N LEU A 95 36.51 29.85 68.05
CA LEU A 95 36.11 30.80 67.00
C LEU A 95 37.07 30.75 65.84
N GLN A 96 38.39 30.71 66.08
CA GLN A 96 39.41 30.56 65.02
C GLN A 96 39.25 29.26 64.24
N THR A 97 39.04 28.14 64.93
CA THR A 97 38.87 26.83 64.32
C THR A 97 37.59 26.78 63.46
N ASN A 98 36.51 27.34 64.00
CA ASN A 98 35.24 27.41 63.24
C ASN A 98 35.41 28.25 61.98
N TRP A 99 36.03 29.44 62.06
CA TRP A 99 36.29 30.30 60.92
C TRP A 99 37.20 29.62 59.85
N LYS A 100 38.25 28.91 60.28
CA LYS A 100 39.11 28.10 59.39
C LYS A 100 38.32 27.00 58.69
N ASN A 101 37.47 26.25 59.45
CA ASN A 101 36.67 25.19 58.93
C ASN A 101 35.63 25.71 57.89
N GLN A 102 35.04 26.90 58.13
CA GLN A 102 34.15 27.53 57.14
C GLN A 102 34.91 27.91 55.84
N GLY A 103 36.12 28.46 55.97
CA GLY A 103 36.95 28.76 54.81
C GLY A 103 37.39 27.55 54.02
N ASP A 104 37.71 26.45 54.72
CA ASP A 104 38.09 25.19 54.07
C ASP A 104 36.86 24.53 53.36
N ARG A 105 35.66 24.60 53.94
CA ARG A 105 34.42 24.16 53.27
C ARG A 105 34.11 24.95 51.99
N LEU A 106 34.23 26.29 52.05
CA LEU A 106 34.02 27.14 50.86
C LEU A 106 35.04 26.86 49.76
N LYS A 107 36.28 26.51 50.08
CA LYS A 107 37.28 26.09 49.10
C LYS A 107 36.93 24.75 48.48
N ILE A 108 36.56 23.77 49.32
CA ILE A 108 36.14 22.43 48.83
C ILE A 108 34.95 22.54 47.91
N ASP A 109 33.92 23.31 48.26
CA ASP A 109 32.73 23.55 47.40
C ASP A 109 33.13 24.23 46.09
N ALA A 110 34.02 25.21 46.11
CA ALA A 110 34.54 25.88 44.92
C ALA A 110 35.35 24.94 44.02
N ASP A 111 36.17 24.07 44.60
CA ASP A 111 36.98 23.04 43.90
C ASP A 111 36.08 21.96 43.29
N ILE A 112 35.05 21.50 44.02
CA ILE A 112 34.05 20.57 43.51
C ILE A 112 33.36 21.19 42.28
N LYS A 113 32.80 22.42 42.41
CA LYS A 113 32.12 23.11 41.30
C LYS A 113 33.03 23.33 40.09
N LYS A 114 34.31 23.67 40.33
CA LYS A 114 35.31 23.79 39.27
C LYS A 114 35.55 22.44 38.57
N ASN A 115 35.73 21.35 39.35
CA ASN A 115 35.94 20.02 38.80
C ASN A 115 34.72 19.55 37.98
N GLU A 116 33.49 19.84 38.42
CA GLU A 116 32.27 19.56 37.67
C GLU A 116 32.25 20.35 36.33
N GLN A 117 32.57 21.64 36.37
CA GLN A 117 32.65 22.47 35.15
C GLN A 117 33.76 22.00 34.20
N ASP A 118 34.92 21.61 34.72
CA ASP A 118 36.00 21.08 33.90
C ASP A 118 35.63 19.69 33.32
N ALA A 119 34.92 18.86 34.08
CA ALA A 119 34.40 17.55 33.60
C ALA A 119 33.36 17.76 32.48
N GLU A 120 32.39 18.68 32.65
CA GLU A 120 31.42 19.02 31.61
C GLU A 120 32.08 19.60 30.35
N LYS A 121 33.09 20.44 30.52
CA LYS A 121 33.83 21.00 29.40
C LYS A 121 34.61 19.92 28.65
N ASN A 122 35.31 19.03 29.37
CA ASN A 122 36.05 17.90 28.78
C ASN A 122 35.10 16.97 28.01
N GLN A 123 33.93 16.70 28.57
CA GLN A 123 32.89 15.90 27.90
C GLN A 123 32.40 16.57 26.59
N ARG A 124 32.12 17.88 26.64
CA ARG A 124 31.70 18.63 25.44
C ARG A 124 32.83 18.68 24.39
N ASP A 125 34.05 18.86 24.80
CA ASP A 125 35.20 18.90 23.88
C ASP A 125 35.47 17.50 23.28
N HIS A 126 35.29 16.42 24.06
CA HIS A 126 35.37 15.04 23.57
C HIS A 126 34.30 14.78 22.50
N ILE A 127 33.01 15.14 22.75
CA ILE A 127 31.92 15.01 21.80
C ILE A 127 32.24 15.76 20.50
N ARG A 128 32.71 17.01 20.60
CA ARG A 128 33.11 17.80 19.43
C ARG A 128 34.23 17.14 18.62
N GLN A 129 35.18 16.52 19.30
CA GLN A 129 36.29 15.81 18.65
C GLN A 129 35.80 14.57 17.91
N VAL A 130 34.92 13.77 18.53
CA VAL A 130 34.30 12.59 17.90
C VAL A 130 33.50 12.99 16.66
N HIS A 131 32.68 14.05 16.76
CA HIS A 131 31.91 14.54 15.61
C HIS A 131 32.82 15.10 14.50
N ALA A 132 33.93 15.76 14.84
CA ALA A 132 34.90 16.26 13.86
C ALA A 132 35.62 15.10 13.14
N GLU A 133 35.95 14.03 13.85
CA GLU A 133 36.55 12.84 13.27
C GLU A 133 35.58 12.11 12.32
N ARG A 134 34.31 11.93 12.73
CA ARG A 134 33.27 11.37 11.84
C ARG A 134 33.12 12.19 10.55
N ARG A 135 33.10 13.52 10.64
CA ARG A 135 33.01 14.40 9.45
C ARG A 135 34.26 14.29 8.57
N SER A 136 35.44 14.12 9.16
CA SER A 136 36.67 13.89 8.41
C SER A 136 36.63 12.55 7.67
N ARG A 137 36.19 11.48 8.35
CA ARG A 137 36.01 10.15 7.72
C ARG A 137 34.96 10.20 6.61
N TYR A 138 33.85 10.94 6.82
CA TYR A 138 32.81 11.16 5.82
C TYR A 138 33.41 11.82 4.55
N THR A 139 34.14 12.92 4.70
CA THR A 139 34.76 13.61 3.55
C THR A 139 35.68 12.66 2.75
N LYS A 140 36.51 11.91 3.47
CA LYS A 140 37.42 10.95 2.82
C LYS A 140 36.67 9.79 2.13
N ALA A 141 35.59 9.29 2.73
CA ALA A 141 34.78 8.24 2.15
C ALA A 141 34.05 8.71 0.88
N VAL A 142 33.57 9.96 0.87
CA VAL A 142 32.99 10.59 -0.34
C VAL A 142 34.02 10.75 -1.44
N GLU A 143 35.28 11.13 -1.11
CA GLU A 143 36.36 11.18 -2.08
C GLU A 143 36.66 9.79 -2.65
N GLN A 144 36.61 8.73 -1.83
CA GLN A 144 36.80 7.35 -2.27
C GLN A 144 35.72 6.87 -3.26
N LEU A 145 34.47 7.41 -3.17
CA LEU A 145 33.43 7.07 -4.16
C LEU A 145 33.75 7.53 -5.58
N ALA A 146 34.61 8.52 -5.72
CA ALA A 146 35.07 9.06 -7.01
C ALA A 146 36.36 8.38 -7.54
N ASP A 147 36.88 7.35 -6.84
CA ASP A 147 38.11 6.66 -7.25
C ASP A 147 37.87 5.75 -8.48
N GLU A 148 38.86 5.62 -9.31
CA GLU A 148 38.79 4.75 -10.50
C GLU A 148 38.67 3.26 -10.12
N LYS A 149 39.25 2.86 -8.99
CA LYS A 149 39.27 1.45 -8.55
C LYS A 149 38.00 1.08 -7.80
N ALA A 150 37.28 0.09 -8.27
CA ALA A 150 36.07 -0.44 -7.62
C ALA A 150 36.29 -0.81 -6.13
N THR A 151 37.44 -1.41 -5.81
CA THR A 151 37.77 -1.77 -4.41
C THR A 151 37.89 -0.57 -3.47
N VAL A 152 38.33 0.59 -3.98
CA VAL A 152 38.42 1.83 -3.19
C VAL A 152 37.02 2.42 -3.02
N ARG A 153 36.19 2.41 -4.09
CA ARG A 153 34.78 2.83 -4.02
C ARG A 153 33.98 2.00 -3.01
N LEU A 154 34.15 0.67 -3.01
CA LEU A 154 33.56 -0.24 -2.01
C LEU A 154 33.99 0.12 -0.58
N GLY A 155 35.30 0.42 -0.37
CA GLY A 155 35.79 0.89 0.93
C GLY A 155 35.12 2.18 1.40
N GLY A 156 34.86 3.09 0.46
CA GLY A 156 34.09 4.32 0.70
C GLY A 156 32.64 4.01 1.12
N ILE A 157 31.96 3.12 0.42
CA ILE A 157 30.58 2.70 0.74
C ILE A 157 30.53 2.10 2.14
N TYR A 158 31.36 1.13 2.48
CA TYR A 158 31.35 0.50 3.80
C TYR A 158 31.68 1.50 4.92
N THR A 159 32.55 2.49 4.64
CA THR A 159 32.84 3.55 5.60
C THR A 159 31.62 4.44 5.83
N LEU A 160 30.92 4.83 4.76
CA LEU A 160 29.68 5.63 4.85
C LEU A 160 28.58 4.89 5.61
N VAL A 161 28.39 3.63 5.30
CA VAL A 161 27.44 2.73 5.99
C VAL A 161 27.73 2.66 7.48
N GLY A 162 28.99 2.42 7.87
CA GLY A 162 29.40 2.39 9.28
C GLY A 162 29.18 3.73 9.98
N LEU A 163 29.38 4.84 9.28
CA LEU A 163 29.10 6.18 9.83
C LEU A 163 27.62 6.44 10.08
N VAL A 164 26.71 5.90 9.26
CA VAL A 164 25.26 5.97 9.54
C VAL A 164 24.96 5.26 10.84
N ASP A 165 25.46 4.03 11.02
CA ASP A 165 25.26 3.25 12.23
C ASP A 165 25.84 3.96 13.47
N GLU A 166 27.02 4.59 13.35
CA GLU A 166 27.63 5.38 14.43
C GLU A 166 26.81 6.62 14.79
N TRP A 167 26.18 7.30 13.80
CA TRP A 167 25.30 8.43 14.09
C TRP A 167 24.00 8.01 14.77
N LEU A 168 23.40 6.89 14.36
CA LEU A 168 22.21 6.34 15.01
C LEU A 168 22.47 5.92 16.46
N ALA A 169 23.67 5.43 16.76
CA ALA A 169 24.11 5.03 18.11
C ALA A 169 24.59 6.18 18.98
N ASP A 170 24.63 7.41 18.51
CA ASP A 170 25.19 8.56 19.23
C ASP A 170 24.26 9.09 20.33
N GLU A 171 24.46 8.64 21.55
CA GLU A 171 23.71 9.07 22.73
C GLU A 171 23.94 10.56 23.11
N SER A 172 25.01 11.21 22.58
CA SER A 172 25.25 12.62 22.83
C SER A 172 24.21 13.52 22.16
N LEU A 173 23.55 13.04 21.10
CA LEU A 173 22.39 13.62 20.45
C LEU A 173 21.12 13.06 21.12
N LYS A 174 20.54 13.84 22.05
CA LYS A 174 19.38 13.40 22.85
C LYS A 174 18.12 13.12 22.02
N GLU A 175 17.95 13.82 20.91
CA GLU A 175 16.79 13.67 20.02
C GLU A 175 17.11 12.65 18.92
N GLU A 176 16.27 11.65 18.77
CA GLU A 176 16.36 10.63 17.71
C GLU A 176 16.31 11.27 16.32
N SER A 177 15.47 12.29 16.15
CA SER A 177 15.37 13.09 14.93
C SER A 177 16.69 13.75 14.50
N ALA A 178 17.53 14.14 15.47
CA ALA A 178 18.85 14.72 15.19
C ALA A 178 19.84 13.65 14.71
N ARG A 179 19.82 12.46 15.32
CA ARG A 179 20.63 11.30 14.89
C ARG A 179 20.27 10.86 13.47
N GLN A 180 18.97 10.74 13.21
CA GLN A 180 18.42 10.39 11.91
C GLN A 180 18.79 11.40 10.82
N LYS A 181 18.78 12.69 11.15
CA LYS A 181 19.14 13.75 10.21
C LYS A 181 20.59 13.67 9.74
N GLU A 182 21.55 13.36 10.65
CA GLU A 182 22.95 13.17 10.27
C GLU A 182 23.11 11.89 9.40
N GLY A 183 22.43 10.79 9.75
CA GLY A 183 22.40 9.57 8.97
C GLY A 183 21.80 9.79 7.57
N GLN A 184 20.70 10.55 7.47
CA GLN A 184 20.04 10.83 6.19
C GLN A 184 20.95 11.57 5.20
N VAL A 185 21.84 12.45 5.68
CA VAL A 185 22.82 13.13 4.81
C VAL A 185 23.73 12.12 4.12
N ILE A 186 24.16 11.09 4.85
CA ILE A 186 25.01 10.03 4.30
C ILE A 186 24.22 9.15 3.33
N ILE A 187 23.00 8.73 3.70
CA ILE A 187 22.10 7.99 2.83
C ILE A 187 21.87 8.74 1.51
N ASN A 188 21.65 10.04 1.56
CA ASN A 188 21.47 10.88 0.35
C ASN A 188 22.70 10.83 -0.58
N ASN A 189 23.92 10.73 -0.02
CA ASN A 189 25.13 10.58 -0.82
C ASN A 189 25.22 9.20 -1.49
N LEU A 190 24.89 8.12 -0.75
CA LEU A 190 24.83 6.77 -1.32
C LEU A 190 23.79 6.71 -2.45
N CYS A 191 22.59 7.26 -2.23
CA CYS A 191 21.57 7.37 -3.27
C CYS A 191 22.03 8.22 -4.47
N SER A 192 22.78 9.31 -4.22
CA SER A 192 23.34 10.16 -5.28
C SER A 192 24.36 9.41 -6.13
N TYR A 193 25.17 8.54 -5.51
CA TYR A 193 26.09 7.67 -6.24
C TYR A 193 25.32 6.70 -7.18
N VAL A 194 24.26 6.07 -6.68
CA VAL A 194 23.38 5.20 -7.49
C VAL A 194 22.76 5.97 -8.67
N ARG A 195 22.39 7.24 -8.47
CA ARG A 195 21.84 8.10 -9.53
C ARG A 195 22.88 8.65 -10.51
N SER A 196 24.17 8.50 -10.21
CA SER A 196 25.21 9.04 -11.08
C SER A 196 25.18 8.39 -12.47
N PRO A 197 25.40 9.16 -13.55
CA PRO A 197 25.45 8.61 -14.90
C PRO A 197 26.56 7.56 -15.04
N PHE A 198 26.27 6.49 -15.79
CA PHE A 198 27.23 5.48 -16.15
C PHE A 198 27.07 5.15 -17.64
N PRO A 199 27.93 5.68 -18.54
CA PRO A 199 27.71 5.59 -19.98
C PRO A 199 27.63 4.16 -20.56
N LEU A 200 28.33 3.19 -19.97
CA LEU A 200 28.31 1.80 -20.42
C LEU A 200 26.96 1.12 -20.22
N VAL A 201 26.07 1.69 -19.38
CA VAL A 201 24.71 1.16 -19.19
C VAL A 201 23.90 1.09 -20.49
N LEU A 202 24.18 1.94 -21.46
CA LEU A 202 23.53 1.91 -22.78
C LEU A 202 23.89 0.66 -23.61
N LYS A 203 24.94 -0.05 -23.20
CA LYS A 203 25.39 -1.31 -23.79
C LYS A 203 25.14 -2.50 -22.85
N ALA A 204 24.29 -2.38 -21.85
CA ALA A 204 24.06 -3.37 -20.80
C ALA A 204 23.77 -4.76 -21.38
N GLU A 205 22.77 -4.87 -22.26
CA GLU A 205 22.39 -6.12 -22.92
C GLU A 205 23.58 -6.84 -23.61
N VAL A 206 24.42 -6.05 -24.27
CA VAL A 206 25.60 -6.58 -24.95
C VAL A 206 26.71 -6.99 -23.97
N LEU A 207 26.95 -6.19 -22.92
CA LEU A 207 28.00 -6.43 -21.93
C LEU A 207 27.70 -7.55 -20.96
N GLU A 208 26.42 -7.92 -20.79
CA GLU A 208 25.99 -9.11 -20.03
C GLU A 208 26.26 -10.42 -20.81
N SER A 209 26.31 -10.34 -22.13
CA SER A 209 26.62 -11.49 -22.98
C SER A 209 28.06 -11.97 -22.75
N ASP A 210 28.27 -13.30 -22.76
CA ASP A 210 29.61 -13.89 -22.72
C ASP A 210 30.29 -13.90 -24.11
N ILE A 211 29.56 -13.44 -25.14
CA ILE A 211 30.04 -13.47 -26.54
C ILE A 211 30.20 -12.03 -27.05
N GLU A 212 31.43 -11.69 -27.45
CA GLU A 212 31.69 -10.40 -28.07
C GLU A 212 31.01 -10.32 -29.44
N PRO A 213 30.14 -9.31 -29.68
CA PRO A 213 29.57 -9.07 -31.01
C PRO A 213 30.64 -8.65 -32.02
N THR A 214 30.45 -9.06 -33.25
CA THR A 214 31.41 -8.78 -34.35
C THR A 214 31.53 -7.29 -34.69
N ASP A 215 30.55 -6.48 -34.31
CA ASP A 215 30.42 -5.05 -34.57
C ASP A 215 30.56 -4.19 -33.32
N TYR A 216 31.12 -4.75 -32.23
CA TYR A 216 31.30 -4.00 -30.98
C TYR A 216 32.30 -2.86 -31.16
N GLU A 217 31.87 -1.63 -30.87
CA GLU A 217 32.74 -0.46 -30.87
C GLU A 217 33.40 -0.28 -29.50
N GLY A 218 34.69 -0.56 -29.41
CA GLY A 218 35.50 -0.42 -28.19
C GLY A 218 36.31 -1.70 -27.86
N ASP A 219 36.79 -1.75 -26.62
CA ASP A 219 37.44 -2.94 -26.02
C ASP A 219 36.41 -3.68 -25.20
N PHE A 220 35.75 -4.69 -25.76
CA PHE A 220 34.68 -5.44 -25.15
C PHE A 220 35.07 -6.00 -23.79
N ALA A 221 36.21 -6.67 -23.67
CA ALA A 221 36.65 -7.30 -22.42
C ALA A 221 36.92 -6.28 -21.32
N LYS A 222 37.47 -5.12 -21.68
CA LYS A 222 37.70 -4.01 -20.74
C LYS A 222 36.38 -3.38 -20.31
N ASP A 223 35.49 -3.07 -21.26
CA ASP A 223 34.19 -2.44 -20.97
C ASP A 223 33.31 -3.38 -20.14
N GLN A 224 33.33 -4.69 -20.43
CA GLN A 224 32.63 -5.71 -19.64
C GLN A 224 33.18 -5.79 -18.22
N ALA A 225 34.49 -5.76 -18.01
CA ALA A 225 35.08 -5.77 -16.68
C ALA A 225 34.67 -4.52 -15.89
N VAL A 226 34.71 -3.33 -16.47
CA VAL A 226 34.30 -2.06 -15.85
C VAL A 226 32.79 -2.08 -15.53
N PHE A 227 31.99 -2.66 -16.42
CA PHE A 227 30.55 -2.78 -16.24
C PHE A 227 30.22 -3.67 -15.04
N ARG A 228 30.81 -4.87 -14.96
CA ARG A 228 30.60 -5.81 -13.83
C ARG A 228 31.11 -5.25 -12.51
N GLU A 229 32.26 -4.58 -12.50
CA GLU A 229 32.77 -3.90 -11.30
C GLU A 229 31.79 -2.83 -10.79
N GLU A 230 31.17 -2.05 -11.69
CA GLU A 230 30.22 -1.02 -11.28
C GLU A 230 28.88 -1.61 -10.81
N GLN A 231 28.44 -2.73 -11.37
CA GLN A 231 27.30 -3.50 -10.88
C GLN A 231 27.51 -3.91 -9.40
N ASP A 232 28.68 -4.52 -9.11
CA ASP A 232 29.03 -4.95 -7.76
C ASP A 232 29.07 -3.77 -6.77
N VAL A 233 29.66 -2.64 -7.18
CA VAL A 233 29.77 -1.44 -6.34
C VAL A 233 28.39 -0.87 -5.99
N ARG A 234 27.51 -0.72 -7.01
CA ARG A 234 26.17 -0.14 -6.77
C ARG A 234 25.27 -1.11 -6.03
N ARG A 235 25.32 -2.41 -6.34
CA ARG A 235 24.59 -3.44 -5.64
C ARG A 235 24.94 -3.50 -4.16
N ALA A 236 26.23 -3.31 -3.80
CA ALA A 236 26.66 -3.31 -2.40
C ALA A 236 25.92 -2.29 -1.52
N ILE A 237 25.48 -1.16 -2.08
CA ILE A 237 24.68 -0.17 -1.37
C ILE A 237 23.32 -0.77 -0.98
N PHE A 238 22.65 -1.47 -1.91
CA PHE A 238 21.36 -2.13 -1.64
C PHE A 238 21.50 -3.32 -0.69
N ASP A 239 22.59 -4.09 -0.79
CA ASP A 239 22.87 -5.20 0.13
C ASP A 239 23.04 -4.69 1.57
N GLU A 240 23.77 -3.58 1.77
CA GLU A 240 23.97 -2.99 3.09
C GLU A 240 22.70 -2.34 3.64
N MET A 241 21.88 -1.76 2.78
CA MET A 241 20.54 -1.27 3.14
C MET A 241 19.66 -2.43 3.60
N SER A 242 19.59 -3.50 2.81
CA SER A 242 18.75 -4.67 3.10
C SER A 242 19.07 -5.30 4.46
N LYS A 243 20.36 -5.39 4.83
CA LYS A 243 20.79 -5.91 6.13
C LYS A 243 20.30 -5.09 7.32
N ARG A 244 19.96 -3.82 7.11
CA ARG A 244 19.54 -2.85 8.14
C ARG A 244 18.08 -2.46 8.05
N SER A 245 17.40 -2.98 7.05
CA SER A 245 15.98 -2.78 6.80
C SER A 245 15.10 -3.62 7.73
N SER A 246 13.81 -3.41 7.66
CA SER A 246 12.80 -4.12 8.43
C SER A 246 12.84 -5.63 8.17
N ILE A 247 12.60 -6.41 9.21
CA ILE A 247 12.42 -7.86 9.11
C ILE A 247 10.93 -8.14 9.00
N VAL A 248 10.55 -8.82 7.93
CA VAL A 248 9.15 -9.22 7.69
C VAL A 248 9.01 -10.70 7.97
N THR A 249 8.15 -11.03 8.94
CA THR A 249 7.87 -12.42 9.32
C THR A 249 6.40 -12.75 9.01
N LYS A 250 6.16 -13.96 8.45
CA LYS A 250 4.80 -14.48 8.35
C LYS A 250 4.34 -14.92 9.74
N VAL A 251 3.23 -14.34 10.20
CA VAL A 251 2.48 -14.84 11.36
C VAL A 251 1.37 -15.75 10.84
N LEU A 252 0.98 -16.77 11.59
CA LEU A 252 -0.12 -17.69 11.25
C LEU A 252 -1.39 -16.90 10.91
N GLN A 253 -2.05 -17.23 9.80
CA GLN A 253 -3.27 -16.61 9.24
C GLN A 253 -3.09 -15.37 8.36
N ASP A 254 -2.08 -15.34 7.47
CA ASP A 254 -1.83 -14.28 6.48
C ASP A 254 -1.55 -12.87 7.07
N GLU A 255 -1.41 -12.74 8.38
CA GLU A 255 -0.90 -11.50 8.98
C GLU A 255 0.61 -11.39 8.80
N VAL A 256 1.02 -10.33 8.14
CA VAL A 256 2.44 -9.97 7.97
C VAL A 256 2.87 -9.09 9.12
N SER A 257 3.79 -9.58 9.95
CA SER A 257 4.43 -8.76 10.98
C SER A 257 5.71 -8.14 10.43
N VAL A 258 5.82 -6.82 10.51
CA VAL A 258 7.00 -6.06 10.11
C VAL A 258 7.67 -5.52 11.36
N VAL A 259 8.89 -5.97 11.65
CA VAL A 259 9.72 -5.44 12.73
C VAL A 259 10.67 -4.40 12.14
N PRO A 260 10.55 -3.11 12.50
CA PRO A 260 11.42 -2.06 11.96
C PRO A 260 12.90 -2.34 12.21
N GLY A 261 13.72 -2.20 11.18
CA GLY A 261 15.17 -2.23 11.28
C GLY A 261 15.76 -0.84 11.60
N PRO A 262 17.06 -0.76 11.90
CA PRO A 262 17.68 0.53 12.25
C PRO A 262 17.64 1.59 11.14
N TRP A 263 17.42 1.18 9.88
CA TRP A 263 17.33 2.08 8.72
C TRP A 263 15.91 2.26 8.18
N SER A 264 14.89 1.73 8.87
CA SER A 264 13.50 1.74 8.39
C SER A 264 12.90 3.14 8.20
N ASP A 265 13.42 4.14 8.92
CA ASP A 265 12.90 5.51 8.86
C ASP A 265 13.66 6.42 7.89
N PHE A 266 14.65 5.90 7.16
CA PHE A 266 15.33 6.67 6.12
C PHE A 266 14.57 6.68 4.80
N ASN A 267 14.67 7.83 4.11
CA ASN A 267 14.19 7.98 2.74
C ASN A 267 15.31 7.65 1.75
N PHE A 268 15.04 6.68 0.86
CA PHE A 268 15.97 6.27 -0.19
C PHE A 268 15.48 6.79 -1.55
N ASP A 269 16.15 7.84 -2.05
CA ASP A 269 15.81 8.46 -3.32
C ASP A 269 16.70 7.95 -4.45
N PHE A 270 16.19 6.98 -5.21
CA PHE A 270 16.78 6.45 -6.43
C PHE A 270 16.15 7.01 -7.71
N SER A 271 15.36 8.08 -7.59
CA SER A 271 14.69 8.66 -8.75
C SER A 271 15.66 8.99 -9.88
N ARG A 272 15.27 8.65 -11.12
CA ARG A 272 16.07 8.82 -12.34
C ARG A 272 17.40 8.06 -12.36
N ALA A 273 17.58 7.08 -11.47
CA ALA A 273 18.81 6.27 -11.46
C ALA A 273 18.87 5.34 -12.69
N PRO A 274 20.04 5.08 -13.26
CA PRO A 274 20.26 3.96 -14.15
C PRO A 274 20.52 2.71 -13.32
N ILE A 275 19.60 1.74 -13.32
CA ILE A 275 19.76 0.47 -12.62
C ILE A 275 19.96 -0.64 -13.64
N PHE A 276 21.07 -1.38 -13.51
CA PHE A 276 21.52 -2.40 -14.45
C PHE A 276 22.14 -3.60 -13.71
N TYR A 277 21.67 -3.87 -12.52
CA TYR A 277 22.09 -4.97 -11.65
C TYR A 277 20.88 -5.53 -10.89
N PRO A 278 20.91 -6.84 -10.53
CA PRO A 278 19.77 -7.48 -9.91
C PRO A 278 19.55 -6.97 -8.47
N LEU A 279 18.27 -6.82 -8.08
CA LEU A 279 17.82 -6.42 -6.76
C LEU A 279 16.94 -7.52 -6.08
N ASN A 280 17.16 -8.77 -6.49
CA ASN A 280 16.42 -9.92 -6.02
C ASN A 280 16.72 -10.26 -4.55
N ASN A 281 15.72 -10.78 -3.84
CA ASN A 281 15.80 -11.21 -2.44
C ASN A 281 16.28 -10.13 -1.45
N LEU A 282 16.17 -8.86 -1.81
CA LEU A 282 16.51 -7.73 -0.93
C LEU A 282 15.28 -7.20 -0.21
N THR A 283 15.48 -6.69 1.00
CA THR A 283 14.48 -5.86 1.67
C THR A 283 14.76 -4.40 1.33
N ILE A 284 13.76 -3.74 0.72
CA ILE A 284 13.84 -2.33 0.33
C ILE A 284 12.82 -1.58 1.18
N GLU A 285 13.30 -0.61 1.94
CA GLU A 285 12.43 0.29 2.70
C GLU A 285 11.76 1.31 1.77
N GLN A 286 11.40 2.45 2.28
CA GLN A 286 10.75 3.51 1.52
C GLN A 286 11.61 3.97 0.33
N GLY A 287 11.51 3.24 -0.79
CA GLY A 287 12.29 3.45 -2.01
C GLY A 287 11.55 4.29 -3.04
N ASN A 288 12.15 5.43 -3.42
CA ASN A 288 11.67 6.25 -4.53
C ASN A 288 12.42 5.89 -5.82
N PHE A 289 11.79 5.12 -6.70
CA PHE A 289 12.28 4.77 -8.03
C PHE A 289 11.55 5.56 -9.14
N ALA A 290 11.00 6.72 -8.83
CA ALA A 290 10.27 7.52 -9.81
C ALA A 290 11.18 7.91 -11.01
N SER A 291 10.70 7.67 -12.23
CA SER A 291 11.43 7.92 -13.47
C SER A 291 12.80 7.20 -13.56
N THR A 292 13.01 6.16 -12.77
CA THR A 292 14.19 5.29 -12.84
C THR A 292 14.15 4.50 -14.14
N ARG A 293 15.32 4.29 -14.76
CA ARG A 293 15.46 3.45 -15.94
C ARG A 293 16.18 2.17 -15.56
N PHE A 294 15.50 1.05 -15.74
CA PHE A 294 16.01 -0.29 -15.50
C PHE A 294 16.47 -0.88 -16.82
N TYR A 295 17.74 -1.28 -16.87
CA TYR A 295 18.37 -1.87 -18.04
C TYR A 295 18.62 -3.36 -17.78
N ASP A 296 18.59 -4.17 -18.82
CA ASP A 296 19.01 -5.56 -18.80
C ASP A 296 18.31 -6.41 -17.73
N GLY A 297 17.00 -6.67 -17.92
CA GLY A 297 16.24 -7.61 -17.09
C GLY A 297 16.21 -7.26 -15.60
N ALA A 298 15.38 -6.29 -15.22
CA ALA A 298 15.25 -5.86 -13.83
C ALA A 298 14.75 -6.99 -12.93
N ASP A 299 15.61 -7.54 -12.07
CA ASP A 299 15.30 -8.69 -11.20
C ASP A 299 14.99 -8.26 -9.77
N PHE A 300 13.69 -8.32 -9.41
CA PHE A 300 13.17 -8.11 -8.06
C PHE A 300 12.52 -9.39 -7.49
N ARG A 301 12.88 -10.58 -8.02
CA ARG A 301 12.30 -11.84 -7.54
C ARG A 301 12.52 -12.02 -6.04
N GLY A 302 11.43 -12.30 -5.32
CA GLY A 302 11.46 -12.44 -3.87
C GLY A 302 11.87 -11.17 -3.11
N ALA A 303 11.94 -10.01 -3.76
CA ALA A 303 12.22 -8.74 -3.08
C ALA A 303 11.08 -8.35 -2.15
N MET A 304 11.43 -7.70 -1.04
CA MET A 304 10.48 -7.23 -0.04
C MET A 304 10.50 -5.70 0.02
N PHE A 305 9.38 -5.08 -0.32
CA PHE A 305 9.19 -3.65 -0.15
C PHE A 305 8.49 -3.40 1.19
N ALA A 306 9.27 -3.15 2.23
CA ALA A 306 8.77 -2.97 3.60
C ALA A 306 8.13 -1.59 3.81
N GLY A 307 8.50 -0.58 3.02
CA GLY A 307 7.88 0.75 2.94
C GLY A 307 7.06 0.94 1.68
N HIS A 308 6.68 2.19 1.38
CA HIS A 308 6.05 2.52 0.10
C HIS A 308 7.02 2.34 -1.07
N ALA A 309 6.57 1.68 -2.13
CA ALA A 309 7.33 1.46 -3.36
C ALA A 309 6.86 2.42 -4.46
N HIS A 310 7.68 3.42 -4.80
CA HIS A 310 7.34 4.44 -5.79
C HIS A 310 8.09 4.22 -7.10
N PHE A 311 7.40 3.64 -8.10
CA PHE A 311 7.94 3.42 -9.45
C PHE A 311 7.32 4.36 -10.50
N ARG A 312 6.62 5.40 -10.09
CA ARG A 312 5.89 6.28 -11.00
C ARG A 312 6.75 6.76 -12.17
N GLY A 313 6.30 6.48 -13.41
CA GLY A 313 6.98 6.87 -14.63
C GLY A 313 8.35 6.22 -14.82
N ALA A 314 8.64 5.11 -14.12
CA ALA A 314 9.83 4.32 -14.38
C ALA A 314 9.75 3.60 -15.73
N GLU A 315 10.89 3.26 -16.31
CA GLU A 315 11.02 2.56 -17.58
C GLU A 315 11.83 1.27 -17.38
N PHE A 316 11.23 0.14 -17.74
CA PHE A 316 11.90 -1.17 -17.81
C PHE A 316 12.16 -1.45 -19.28
N THR A 317 13.44 -1.42 -19.71
CA THR A 317 13.81 -1.55 -21.12
C THR A 317 13.73 -2.97 -21.64
N GLU A 318 13.88 -3.95 -20.73
CA GLU A 318 13.78 -5.38 -20.97
C GLU A 318 12.81 -6.01 -19.96
N ASP A 319 12.86 -7.33 -19.78
CA ASP A 319 11.99 -8.05 -18.87
C ASP A 319 12.11 -7.54 -17.42
N ALA A 320 10.97 -7.44 -16.74
CA ALA A 320 10.90 -7.03 -15.34
C ALA A 320 10.36 -8.18 -14.47
N TYR A 321 11.19 -8.68 -13.57
CA TYR A 321 10.86 -9.84 -12.74
C TYR A 321 10.51 -9.42 -11.31
N PHE A 322 9.22 -9.46 -10.96
CA PHE A 322 8.67 -9.25 -9.62
C PHE A 322 8.02 -10.53 -9.06
N ALA A 323 8.41 -11.71 -9.59
CA ALA A 323 7.83 -12.96 -9.11
C ALA A 323 8.09 -13.13 -7.61
N ASP A 324 7.04 -13.51 -6.86
CA ASP A 324 7.05 -13.67 -5.39
C ASP A 324 7.49 -12.41 -4.61
N ALA A 325 7.55 -11.24 -5.26
CA ALA A 325 7.83 -9.97 -4.58
C ALA A 325 6.67 -9.59 -3.65
N ARG A 326 7.01 -8.94 -2.52
CA ARG A 326 6.03 -8.54 -1.51
C ARG A 326 6.04 -7.05 -1.28
N PHE A 327 4.86 -6.43 -1.37
CA PHE A 327 4.64 -5.01 -1.11
C PHE A 327 3.80 -4.87 0.15
N THR A 328 4.45 -4.57 1.30
CA THR A 328 3.74 -4.49 2.59
C THR A 328 2.98 -3.19 2.79
N ARG A 329 3.27 -2.19 1.96
CA ARG A 329 2.55 -0.91 1.90
C ARG A 329 2.13 -0.62 0.47
N GLY A 330 1.60 0.59 0.22
CA GLY A 330 1.16 0.96 -1.13
C GLY A 330 2.30 0.93 -2.16
N ALA A 331 1.98 0.49 -3.38
CA ALA A 331 2.90 0.46 -4.51
C ALA A 331 2.37 1.31 -5.66
N ASP A 332 3.20 2.22 -6.17
CA ASP A 332 2.82 3.17 -7.23
C ASP A 332 3.60 2.90 -8.52
N PHE A 333 2.93 2.23 -9.47
CA PHE A 333 3.44 1.96 -10.81
C PHE A 333 2.75 2.83 -11.88
N ARG A 334 2.16 3.97 -11.50
CA ARG A 334 1.46 4.82 -12.46
C ARG A 334 2.38 5.34 -13.56
N GLY A 335 1.92 5.16 -14.81
CA GLY A 335 2.66 5.60 -15.99
C GLY A 335 4.00 4.90 -16.17
N VAL A 336 4.19 3.72 -15.58
CA VAL A 336 5.37 2.88 -15.83
C VAL A 336 5.31 2.30 -17.23
N MET A 337 6.45 2.21 -17.89
CA MET A 337 6.61 1.52 -19.17
C MET A 337 7.39 0.22 -18.98
N PHE A 338 6.75 -0.91 -19.29
CA PHE A 338 7.39 -2.22 -19.41
C PHE A 338 7.57 -2.53 -20.89
N ALA A 339 8.80 -2.35 -21.41
CA ALA A 339 9.09 -2.63 -22.80
C ALA A 339 9.32 -4.13 -23.08
N GLY A 340 9.80 -4.88 -22.10
CA GLY A 340 9.85 -6.35 -22.09
C GLY A 340 8.65 -6.97 -21.39
N HIS A 341 8.74 -8.26 -21.07
CA HIS A 341 7.74 -8.97 -20.29
C HIS A 341 7.71 -8.49 -18.83
N ALA A 342 6.52 -8.38 -18.23
CA ALA A 342 6.34 -7.98 -16.85
C ALA A 342 5.84 -9.15 -15.99
N HIS A 343 6.72 -9.70 -15.15
CA HIS A 343 6.44 -10.91 -14.37
C HIS A 343 6.09 -10.58 -12.91
N PHE A 344 4.81 -10.56 -12.57
CA PHE A 344 4.27 -10.40 -11.21
C PHE A 344 3.67 -11.69 -10.65
N ARG A 345 4.09 -12.86 -11.18
CA ARG A 345 3.57 -14.14 -10.72
C ARG A 345 3.77 -14.33 -9.22
N GLY A 346 2.68 -14.65 -8.48
CA GLY A 346 2.72 -14.84 -7.04
C GLY A 346 3.10 -13.58 -6.24
N ALA A 347 3.16 -12.41 -6.88
CA ALA A 347 3.41 -11.15 -6.18
C ALA A 347 2.29 -10.85 -5.19
N ASN A 348 2.63 -10.31 -4.01
CA ASN A 348 1.68 -9.99 -2.96
C ASN A 348 1.65 -8.50 -2.66
N PHE A 349 0.50 -7.87 -2.89
CA PHE A 349 0.23 -6.46 -2.61
C PHE A 349 -0.69 -6.36 -1.39
N THR A 350 -0.11 -6.12 -0.21
CA THR A 350 -0.88 -6.08 1.06
C THR A 350 -1.77 -4.83 1.17
N ARG A 351 -1.46 -3.76 0.44
CA ARG A 351 -2.20 -2.49 0.38
C ARG A 351 -2.46 -2.10 -1.06
N ASP A 352 -3.04 -0.92 -1.26
CA ASP A 352 -3.41 -0.43 -2.57
C ASP A 352 -2.22 -0.38 -3.52
N VAL A 353 -2.45 -0.82 -4.76
CA VAL A 353 -1.49 -0.77 -5.85
C VAL A 353 -2.05 -0.02 -7.05
N TYR A 354 -1.22 0.82 -7.64
CA TYR A 354 -1.62 1.70 -8.73
C TYR A 354 -0.82 1.39 -10.00
N PHE A 355 -1.47 0.83 -11.02
CA PHE A 355 -0.97 0.64 -12.38
C PHE A 355 -1.67 1.57 -13.39
N GLY A 356 -2.34 2.62 -12.92
CA GLY A 356 -3.04 3.56 -13.82
C GLY A 356 -2.09 4.15 -14.88
N HIS A 357 -2.52 4.15 -16.15
CA HIS A 357 -1.73 4.55 -17.33
C HIS A 357 -0.40 3.77 -17.48
N ALA A 358 -0.22 2.63 -16.84
CA ALA A 358 0.94 1.77 -17.08
C ALA A 358 0.84 1.15 -18.47
N LYS A 359 2.01 0.98 -19.14
CA LYS A 359 2.08 0.41 -20.48
C LYS A 359 2.86 -0.89 -20.44
N PHE A 360 2.20 -1.98 -20.83
CA PHE A 360 2.78 -3.31 -20.96
C PHE A 360 2.93 -3.64 -22.46
N THR A 361 4.15 -3.48 -23.00
CA THR A 361 4.39 -3.65 -24.43
C THR A 361 4.46 -5.12 -24.85
N ARG A 362 4.85 -6.00 -23.94
CA ARG A 362 4.86 -7.47 -24.07
C ARG A 362 3.90 -8.06 -23.03
N ASP A 363 3.94 -9.39 -22.88
CA ASP A 363 3.05 -10.06 -21.96
C ASP A 363 3.25 -9.63 -20.51
N ALA A 364 2.13 -9.51 -19.79
CA ALA A 364 2.09 -9.17 -18.38
C ALA A 364 1.53 -10.34 -17.57
N TYR A 365 2.32 -10.89 -16.65
CA TYR A 365 1.98 -12.08 -15.89
C TYR A 365 1.64 -11.73 -14.44
N PHE A 366 0.35 -11.75 -14.10
CA PHE A 366 -0.17 -11.60 -12.75
C PHE A 366 -0.77 -12.91 -12.21
N THR A 367 -0.39 -14.04 -12.82
CA THR A 367 -0.85 -15.38 -12.39
C THR A 367 -0.57 -15.60 -10.90
N ASP A 368 -1.55 -16.10 -10.14
CA ASP A 368 -1.46 -16.31 -8.69
C ASP A 368 -1.14 -15.04 -7.87
N ALA A 369 -1.19 -13.84 -8.45
CA ALA A 369 -0.93 -12.61 -7.70
C ALA A 369 -2.07 -12.31 -6.69
N GLU A 370 -1.69 -11.75 -5.53
CA GLU A 370 -2.63 -11.41 -4.46
C GLU A 370 -2.69 -9.90 -4.24
N PHE A 371 -3.89 -9.32 -4.42
CA PHE A 371 -4.20 -7.92 -4.21
C PHE A 371 -5.11 -7.79 -2.98
N ALA A 372 -4.50 -7.58 -1.80
CA ALA A 372 -5.26 -7.46 -0.56
C ALA A 372 -5.83 -6.04 -0.34
N GLY A 373 -5.21 -5.01 -0.93
CA GLY A 373 -5.75 -3.65 -1.04
C GLY A 373 -6.51 -3.43 -2.35
N ASP A 374 -6.90 -2.18 -2.62
CA ASP A 374 -7.51 -1.80 -3.89
C ASP A 374 -6.47 -1.89 -5.03
N ALA A 375 -6.87 -2.48 -6.16
CA ALA A 375 -6.00 -2.64 -7.33
C ALA A 375 -6.48 -1.75 -8.48
N HIS A 376 -5.62 -0.80 -8.87
CA HIS A 376 -5.97 0.23 -9.85
C HIS A 376 -5.23 0.03 -11.17
N PHE A 377 -5.93 -0.43 -12.21
CA PHE A 377 -5.46 -0.59 -13.58
C PHE A 377 -6.17 0.35 -14.57
N TRP A 378 -6.74 1.45 -14.06
CA TRP A 378 -7.50 2.39 -14.91
C TRP A 378 -6.60 2.99 -16.02
N ASP A 379 -7.13 2.98 -17.26
CA ASP A 379 -6.43 3.44 -18.46
C ASP A 379 -5.04 2.76 -18.64
N ALA A 380 -4.86 1.52 -18.14
CA ALA A 380 -3.66 0.74 -18.40
C ALA A 380 -3.70 0.12 -19.80
N GLU A 381 -2.57 0.12 -20.50
CA GLU A 381 -2.44 -0.40 -21.86
C GLU A 381 -1.67 -1.73 -21.85
N PHE A 382 -2.31 -2.83 -22.27
CA PHE A 382 -1.70 -4.15 -22.45
C PHE A 382 -1.61 -4.46 -23.95
N THR A 383 -0.44 -4.25 -24.55
CA THR A 383 -0.24 -4.55 -25.98
C THR A 383 0.02 -6.04 -26.23
N GLY A 384 0.72 -6.72 -25.31
CA GLY A 384 0.83 -8.18 -25.28
C GLY A 384 -0.31 -8.82 -24.47
N ASN A 385 -0.21 -10.11 -24.23
CA ASN A 385 -1.20 -10.86 -23.46
C ASN A 385 -1.16 -10.48 -21.97
N ALA A 386 -2.33 -10.39 -21.34
CA ALA A 386 -2.48 -10.06 -19.93
C ALA A 386 -2.99 -11.28 -19.14
N HIS A 387 -2.13 -11.88 -18.31
CA HIS A 387 -2.42 -13.11 -17.59
C HIS A 387 -2.74 -12.85 -16.12
N PHE A 388 -4.02 -12.84 -15.76
CA PHE A 388 -4.53 -12.73 -14.37
C PHE A 388 -5.06 -14.05 -13.81
N ARG A 389 -4.70 -15.18 -14.45
CA ARG A 389 -5.19 -16.51 -14.06
C ARG A 389 -4.96 -16.78 -12.58
N ASP A 390 -6.01 -17.25 -11.87
CA ASP A 390 -6.01 -17.56 -10.44
C ASP A 390 -5.61 -16.40 -9.53
N ALA A 391 -5.55 -15.17 -10.06
CA ALA A 391 -5.28 -13.97 -9.25
C ALA A 391 -6.43 -13.70 -8.25
N LYS A 392 -6.09 -13.09 -7.12
CA LYS A 392 -7.05 -12.79 -6.05
C LYS A 392 -7.12 -11.30 -5.77
N PHE A 393 -8.29 -10.71 -5.97
CA PHE A 393 -8.61 -9.33 -5.62
C PHE A 393 -9.51 -9.33 -4.38
N THR A 394 -8.93 -9.03 -3.21
CA THR A 394 -9.68 -9.07 -1.94
C THR A 394 -10.55 -7.82 -1.76
N ARG A 395 -10.10 -6.68 -2.28
CA ARG A 395 -10.84 -5.42 -2.33
C ARG A 395 -11.20 -5.07 -3.77
N ASP A 396 -11.59 -3.82 -4.00
CA ASP A 396 -12.08 -3.38 -5.30
C ASP A 396 -10.95 -3.39 -6.36
N ALA A 397 -11.30 -3.89 -7.55
CA ALA A 397 -10.44 -3.91 -8.74
C ALA A 397 -10.96 -2.90 -9.76
N TYR A 398 -10.17 -1.86 -10.03
CA TYR A 398 -10.52 -0.78 -10.96
C TYR A 398 -9.78 -0.98 -12.29
N ILE A 399 -10.46 -1.58 -13.27
CA ILE A 399 -9.93 -1.91 -14.61
C ILE A 399 -10.64 -1.07 -15.69
N TRP A 400 -11.30 0.01 -15.26
CA TRP A 400 -12.06 0.86 -16.18
C TRP A 400 -11.17 1.63 -17.16
N GLY A 401 -11.61 1.67 -18.43
CA GLY A 401 -10.86 2.30 -19.52
C GLY A 401 -9.54 1.58 -19.87
N ALA A 402 -9.28 0.38 -19.31
CA ALA A 402 -8.08 -0.38 -19.66
C ALA A 402 -8.21 -0.99 -21.07
N GLU A 403 -7.10 -0.99 -21.80
CA GLU A 403 -7.01 -1.50 -23.18
C GLU A 403 -6.22 -2.80 -23.22
N PHE A 404 -6.84 -3.90 -23.64
CA PHE A 404 -6.23 -5.21 -23.82
C PHE A 404 -6.16 -5.51 -25.33
N ALA A 405 -5.00 -5.26 -25.94
CA ALA A 405 -4.80 -5.51 -27.35
C ALA A 405 -4.46 -6.98 -27.65
N GLY A 406 -3.85 -7.70 -26.73
CA GLY A 406 -3.67 -9.15 -26.77
C GLY A 406 -4.73 -9.88 -25.93
N ASP A 407 -4.60 -11.20 -25.80
CA ASP A 407 -5.53 -12.01 -24.99
C ASP A 407 -5.50 -11.58 -23.51
N ALA A 408 -6.69 -11.51 -22.90
CA ALA A 408 -6.87 -11.20 -21.49
C ALA A 408 -7.37 -12.44 -20.72
N ASP A 409 -6.50 -13.07 -19.93
CA ASP A 409 -6.79 -14.32 -19.22
C ASP A 409 -7.12 -14.07 -17.74
N PHE A 410 -8.41 -14.05 -17.40
CA PHE A 410 -8.94 -13.97 -16.03
C PHE A 410 -9.52 -15.31 -15.53
N ARG A 411 -9.10 -16.45 -16.11
CA ARG A 411 -9.61 -17.78 -15.71
C ARG A 411 -9.32 -18.06 -14.25
N GLY A 412 -10.35 -18.50 -13.51
CA GLY A 412 -10.25 -18.80 -12.09
C GLY A 412 -9.98 -17.61 -11.18
N THR A 413 -9.94 -16.39 -11.72
CA THR A 413 -9.70 -15.15 -10.95
C THR A 413 -10.81 -14.93 -9.93
N LYS A 414 -10.45 -14.49 -8.71
CA LYS A 414 -11.40 -14.26 -7.62
C LYS A 414 -11.47 -12.78 -7.29
N PHE A 415 -12.62 -12.15 -7.54
CA PHE A 415 -12.95 -10.79 -7.15
C PHE A 415 -13.85 -10.83 -5.91
N THR A 416 -13.26 -10.62 -4.72
CA THR A 416 -14.01 -10.58 -3.46
C THR A 416 -14.61 -9.19 -3.20
N GLY A 417 -13.94 -8.12 -3.66
CA GLY A 417 -14.47 -6.76 -3.77
C GLY A 417 -15.27 -6.55 -5.05
N ASN A 418 -15.61 -5.30 -5.36
CA ASN A 418 -16.24 -4.97 -6.64
C ASN A 418 -15.19 -5.01 -7.78
N ALA A 419 -15.61 -5.50 -8.95
CA ALA A 419 -14.77 -5.54 -10.14
C ALA A 419 -15.32 -4.56 -11.19
N HIS A 420 -14.53 -3.56 -11.54
CA HIS A 420 -14.95 -2.46 -12.42
C HIS A 420 -14.20 -2.53 -13.75
N PHE A 421 -14.86 -3.08 -14.80
CA PHE A 421 -14.37 -3.14 -16.18
C PHE A 421 -15.08 -2.12 -17.08
N ARG A 422 -15.65 -1.07 -16.50
CA ARG A 422 -16.38 -0.06 -17.25
C ARG A 422 -15.52 0.55 -18.35
N ASP A 423 -16.08 0.65 -19.57
CA ASP A 423 -15.42 1.23 -20.74
C ASP A 423 -14.05 0.55 -21.07
N ALA A 424 -13.78 -0.68 -20.56
CA ALA A 424 -12.58 -1.45 -20.93
C ALA A 424 -12.74 -2.03 -22.35
N GLU A 425 -11.62 -2.13 -23.07
CA GLU A 425 -11.61 -2.65 -24.45
C GLU A 425 -10.76 -3.92 -24.53
N PHE A 426 -11.35 -5.02 -25.05
CA PHE A 426 -10.70 -6.30 -25.30
C PHE A 426 -10.68 -6.55 -26.80
N THR A 427 -9.51 -6.41 -27.43
CA THR A 427 -9.37 -6.53 -28.89
C THR A 427 -9.29 -7.99 -29.34
N GLU A 428 -8.53 -8.82 -28.61
CA GLU A 428 -8.48 -10.27 -28.81
C GLU A 428 -9.36 -10.99 -27.77
N ASP A 429 -9.15 -12.28 -27.54
CA ASP A 429 -10.02 -13.08 -26.67
C ASP A 429 -9.90 -12.68 -25.19
N ALA A 430 -11.05 -12.56 -24.51
CA ALA A 430 -11.18 -12.30 -23.09
C ALA A 430 -11.76 -13.52 -22.35
N HIS A 431 -10.94 -14.17 -21.52
CA HIS A 431 -11.30 -15.39 -20.83
C HIS A 431 -11.63 -15.16 -19.35
N PHE A 432 -12.90 -15.34 -18.98
CA PHE A 432 -13.40 -15.28 -17.60
C PHE A 432 -13.92 -16.64 -17.13
N THR A 433 -13.53 -17.75 -17.79
CA THR A 433 -13.94 -19.11 -17.41
C THR A 433 -13.67 -19.36 -15.92
N ASP A 434 -14.67 -19.86 -15.17
CA ASP A 434 -14.61 -20.13 -13.73
C ASP A 434 -14.22 -18.89 -12.87
N ALA A 435 -14.29 -17.67 -13.41
CA ALA A 435 -14.06 -16.45 -12.64
C ALA A 435 -15.18 -16.23 -11.61
N ARG A 436 -14.84 -15.72 -10.43
CA ARG A 436 -15.78 -15.52 -9.33
C ARG A 436 -15.88 -14.06 -8.91
N PHE A 437 -17.06 -13.49 -9.04
CA PHE A 437 -17.38 -12.13 -8.65
C PHE A 437 -18.30 -12.17 -7.42
N THR A 438 -17.70 -11.99 -6.23
CA THR A 438 -18.46 -12.11 -4.97
C THR A 438 -19.34 -10.88 -4.70
N ARG A 439 -18.96 -9.72 -5.24
CA ARG A 439 -19.73 -8.47 -5.19
C ARG A 439 -20.06 -7.99 -6.59
N GLY A 440 -20.40 -6.71 -6.73
CA GLY A 440 -20.77 -6.15 -8.02
C GLY A 440 -19.68 -6.29 -9.09
N ALA A 441 -20.07 -6.67 -10.30
CA ALA A 441 -19.23 -6.74 -11.48
C ALA A 441 -19.73 -5.79 -12.55
N GLY A 442 -18.98 -4.73 -12.86
CA GLY A 442 -19.40 -3.70 -13.81
C GLY A 442 -18.63 -3.77 -15.12
N PHE A 443 -19.33 -4.18 -16.18
CA PHE A 443 -18.82 -4.19 -17.57
C PHE A 443 -19.49 -3.13 -18.44
N ARG A 444 -20.14 -2.16 -17.83
CA ARG A 444 -20.88 -1.14 -18.55
C ARG A 444 -20.03 -0.42 -19.61
N GLY A 445 -20.49 -0.43 -20.86
CA GLY A 445 -19.79 0.19 -21.99
C GLY A 445 -18.49 -0.50 -22.38
N ALA A 446 -18.17 -1.66 -21.78
CA ALA A 446 -17.01 -2.45 -22.21
C ALA A 446 -17.19 -2.97 -23.64
N LYS A 447 -16.08 -3.16 -24.35
CA LYS A 447 -16.07 -3.66 -25.72
C LYS A 447 -15.26 -4.96 -25.80
N PHE A 448 -15.90 -6.01 -26.29
CA PHE A 448 -15.27 -7.30 -26.59
C PHE A 448 -15.26 -7.49 -28.12
N VAL A 449 -14.11 -7.26 -28.75
CA VAL A 449 -13.95 -7.39 -30.19
C VAL A 449 -13.69 -8.84 -30.57
N GLY A 450 -12.81 -9.52 -29.82
CA GLY A 450 -12.60 -10.96 -29.89
C GLY A 450 -13.70 -11.76 -29.17
N GLY A 451 -13.44 -13.03 -28.89
CA GLY A 451 -14.32 -13.88 -28.09
C GLY A 451 -14.39 -13.42 -26.63
N ALA A 452 -15.57 -13.55 -26.00
CA ALA A 452 -15.75 -13.28 -24.58
C ALA A 452 -16.25 -14.55 -23.88
N ASP A 453 -15.39 -15.20 -23.10
CA ASP A 453 -15.67 -16.51 -22.49
C ASP A 453 -15.95 -16.38 -21.00
N PHE A 454 -17.21 -16.47 -20.58
CA PHE A 454 -17.69 -16.48 -19.20
C PHE A 454 -18.16 -17.86 -18.74
N VAL A 455 -17.77 -18.94 -19.45
CA VAL A 455 -18.22 -20.31 -19.13
C VAL A 455 -17.94 -20.64 -17.67
N GLY A 456 -18.97 -21.08 -16.95
CA GLY A 456 -18.88 -21.44 -15.54
C GLY A 456 -18.55 -20.29 -14.59
N ALA A 457 -18.58 -19.03 -15.04
CA ALA A 457 -18.35 -17.90 -14.17
C ALA A 457 -19.48 -17.71 -13.15
N GLU A 458 -19.15 -17.26 -11.94
CA GLU A 458 -20.09 -17.03 -10.85
C GLU A 458 -20.17 -15.52 -10.50
N PHE A 459 -21.34 -14.92 -10.67
CA PHE A 459 -21.65 -13.54 -10.28
C PHE A 459 -22.58 -13.55 -9.07
N ALA A 460 -21.99 -13.48 -7.85
CA ALA A 460 -22.79 -13.51 -6.62
C ALA A 460 -23.42 -12.15 -6.27
N GLY A 461 -22.85 -11.06 -6.76
CA GLY A 461 -23.45 -9.73 -6.68
C GLY A 461 -24.06 -9.28 -8.02
N ASP A 462 -24.54 -8.03 -8.09
CA ASP A 462 -25.12 -7.49 -9.32
C ASP A 462 -24.09 -7.45 -10.46
N ALA A 463 -24.52 -7.82 -11.68
CA ALA A 463 -23.72 -7.81 -12.90
C ALA A 463 -24.27 -6.77 -13.89
N ASP A 464 -23.47 -5.74 -14.17
CA ASP A 464 -23.85 -4.61 -15.03
C ASP A 464 -23.15 -4.68 -16.39
N PHE A 465 -23.86 -5.18 -17.41
CA PHE A 465 -23.44 -5.24 -18.81
C PHE A 465 -24.14 -4.21 -19.68
N ARG A 466 -24.65 -3.11 -19.11
CA ARG A 466 -25.35 -2.09 -19.89
C ARG A 466 -24.47 -1.48 -20.95
N ASN A 467 -25.02 -1.40 -22.18
CA ASN A 467 -24.32 -0.85 -23.34
C ASN A 467 -22.97 -1.53 -23.64
N THR A 468 -22.80 -2.77 -23.23
CA THR A 468 -21.63 -3.58 -23.58
C THR A 468 -21.73 -4.02 -25.04
N GLU A 469 -20.63 -3.96 -25.77
CA GLU A 469 -20.54 -4.39 -27.16
C GLU A 469 -19.77 -5.71 -27.26
N PHE A 470 -20.40 -6.77 -27.77
CA PHE A 470 -19.80 -8.06 -28.10
C PHE A 470 -19.76 -8.22 -29.62
N THR A 471 -18.56 -8.06 -30.20
CA THR A 471 -18.39 -8.20 -31.65
C THR A 471 -18.09 -9.67 -32.04
N GLY A 472 -17.32 -10.37 -31.23
CA GLY A 472 -17.14 -11.81 -31.33
C GLY A 472 -18.30 -12.59 -30.71
N ASN A 473 -18.11 -13.90 -30.52
CA ASN A 473 -19.12 -14.78 -29.92
C ASN A 473 -18.95 -14.80 -28.39
N PRO A 474 -19.88 -14.25 -27.61
CA PRO A 474 -19.81 -14.36 -26.15
C PRO A 474 -20.44 -15.66 -25.65
N HIS A 475 -19.74 -16.34 -24.75
CA HIS A 475 -20.17 -17.58 -24.13
C HIS A 475 -20.45 -17.38 -22.65
N PHE A 476 -21.73 -17.48 -22.26
CA PHE A 476 -22.22 -17.49 -20.87
C PHE A 476 -22.70 -18.88 -20.46
N LEU A 477 -22.27 -19.95 -21.16
CA LEU A 477 -22.63 -21.33 -20.87
C LEU A 477 -22.32 -21.68 -19.41
N ASP A 478 -23.29 -22.31 -18.71
CA ASP A 478 -23.16 -22.72 -17.30
C ASP A 478 -22.84 -21.54 -16.33
N THR A 479 -23.03 -20.29 -16.75
CA THR A 479 -22.78 -19.10 -15.91
C THR A 479 -23.89 -18.95 -14.86
N LYS A 480 -23.50 -18.54 -13.64
CA LYS A 480 -24.44 -18.29 -12.54
C LYS A 480 -24.50 -16.83 -12.15
N PHE A 481 -25.68 -16.21 -12.27
CA PHE A 481 -25.98 -14.88 -11.82
C PHE A 481 -26.93 -14.97 -10.60
N THR A 482 -26.39 -14.78 -9.39
CA THR A 482 -27.19 -14.78 -8.17
C THR A 482 -27.67 -13.39 -7.74
N GLY A 483 -27.06 -12.30 -8.26
CA GLY A 483 -27.57 -10.93 -8.16
C GLY A 483 -28.33 -10.49 -9.39
N ASN A 484 -28.85 -9.25 -9.39
CA ASN A 484 -29.49 -8.69 -10.57
C ASN A 484 -28.50 -8.58 -11.74
N THR A 485 -28.98 -8.93 -12.93
CA THR A 485 -28.17 -8.91 -14.15
C THR A 485 -28.77 -7.95 -15.17
N ASP A 486 -27.97 -6.99 -15.60
CA ASP A 486 -28.45 -5.91 -16.47
C ASP A 486 -27.68 -5.84 -17.79
N PHE A 487 -28.30 -6.29 -18.88
CA PHE A 487 -27.82 -6.18 -20.25
C PHE A 487 -28.50 -5.06 -21.05
N VAL A 488 -29.26 -4.15 -20.41
CA VAL A 488 -30.01 -3.12 -21.12
C VAL A 488 -29.12 -2.36 -22.10
N GLY A 489 -29.55 -2.36 -23.39
CA GLY A 489 -28.82 -1.69 -24.46
C GLY A 489 -27.55 -2.35 -24.93
N ALA A 490 -27.23 -3.55 -24.45
CA ALA A 490 -26.07 -4.31 -24.94
C ALA A 490 -26.28 -4.74 -26.42
N GLU A 491 -25.17 -4.89 -27.15
CA GLU A 491 -25.16 -5.30 -28.55
C GLU A 491 -24.33 -6.58 -28.72
N PHE A 492 -24.93 -7.64 -29.23
CA PHE A 492 -24.33 -8.93 -29.55
C PHE A 492 -24.27 -9.05 -31.08
N ALA A 493 -23.09 -8.84 -31.67
CA ALA A 493 -22.92 -8.92 -33.12
C ALA A 493 -22.63 -10.36 -33.59
N GLY A 494 -22.02 -11.19 -32.75
CA GLY A 494 -21.84 -12.63 -32.98
C GLY A 494 -22.91 -13.47 -32.28
N ASP A 495 -22.76 -14.80 -32.36
CA ASP A 495 -23.65 -15.74 -31.67
C ASP A 495 -23.52 -15.59 -30.16
N ALA A 496 -24.66 -15.46 -29.47
CA ALA A 496 -24.72 -15.29 -28.02
C ALA A 496 -25.19 -16.57 -27.33
N ASP A 497 -24.31 -17.18 -26.52
CA ASP A 497 -24.59 -18.47 -25.89
C ASP A 497 -24.86 -18.33 -24.38
N PHE A 498 -26.14 -18.42 -23.99
CA PHE A 498 -26.62 -18.42 -22.59
C PHE A 498 -27.18 -19.80 -22.18
N ARG A 499 -26.73 -20.89 -22.80
CA ARG A 499 -27.24 -22.24 -22.45
C ARG A 499 -26.85 -22.59 -21.02
N ASN A 500 -27.81 -23.24 -20.30
CA ASN A 500 -27.67 -23.64 -18.90
C ASN A 500 -27.31 -22.45 -17.95
N THR A 501 -27.56 -21.22 -18.37
CA THR A 501 -27.30 -20.04 -17.53
C THR A 501 -28.37 -19.93 -16.44
N GLU A 502 -27.96 -19.72 -15.19
CA GLU A 502 -28.89 -19.53 -14.06
C GLU A 502 -28.97 -18.04 -13.69
N PHE A 503 -30.19 -17.45 -13.71
CA PHE A 503 -30.49 -16.08 -13.24
C PHE A 503 -31.40 -16.19 -12.01
N THR A 504 -30.83 -15.96 -10.81
CA THR A 504 -31.59 -16.10 -9.56
C THR A 504 -32.42 -14.85 -9.23
N GLU A 505 -31.89 -13.66 -9.51
CA GLU A 505 -32.62 -12.40 -9.38
C GLU A 505 -33.03 -11.88 -10.76
N ASN A 506 -33.50 -10.63 -10.87
CA ASN A 506 -33.99 -10.08 -12.13
C ASN A 506 -32.93 -10.06 -13.23
N ALA A 507 -33.32 -10.48 -14.43
CA ALA A 507 -32.50 -10.47 -15.64
C ALA A 507 -33.06 -9.48 -16.68
N LEU A 508 -32.34 -8.40 -16.93
CA LEU A 508 -32.79 -7.28 -17.77
C LEU A 508 -32.11 -7.31 -19.15
N PHE A 509 -32.85 -7.66 -20.18
CA PHE A 509 -32.40 -7.63 -21.58
C PHE A 509 -33.13 -6.53 -22.39
N GLY A 510 -33.70 -5.53 -21.73
CA GLY A 510 -34.49 -4.47 -22.39
C GLY A 510 -33.71 -3.74 -23.46
N GLY A 511 -34.22 -3.76 -24.70
CA GLY A 511 -33.61 -3.07 -25.83
C GLY A 511 -32.30 -3.66 -26.33
N VAL A 512 -31.90 -4.83 -25.90
CA VAL A 512 -30.71 -5.60 -26.38
C VAL A 512 -30.86 -5.87 -27.89
N LYS A 513 -29.72 -5.92 -28.58
CA LYS A 513 -29.67 -6.30 -30.01
C LYS A 513 -28.84 -7.58 -30.16
N PHE A 514 -29.45 -8.67 -30.57
CA PHE A 514 -28.80 -9.87 -31.05
C PHE A 514 -28.83 -9.85 -32.61
N THR A 515 -27.65 -9.78 -33.23
CA THR A 515 -27.52 -9.68 -34.69
C THR A 515 -27.46 -11.06 -35.34
N GLU A 516 -26.77 -12.01 -34.70
CA GLU A 516 -26.73 -13.43 -35.07
C GLU A 516 -27.57 -14.25 -34.10
N ASP A 517 -27.37 -15.58 -34.04
CA ASP A 517 -28.20 -16.46 -33.26
C ASP A 517 -28.01 -16.27 -31.76
N SER A 518 -29.07 -16.47 -30.98
CA SER A 518 -29.06 -16.34 -29.52
C SER A 518 -29.64 -17.61 -28.86
N TYR A 519 -28.82 -18.26 -28.05
CA TYR A 519 -29.13 -19.55 -27.45
C TYR A 519 -29.36 -19.39 -25.94
N PHE A 520 -30.61 -19.58 -25.50
CA PHE A 520 -31.00 -19.63 -24.08
C PHE A 520 -31.42 -21.04 -23.66
N THR A 521 -31.12 -22.07 -24.50
CA THR A 521 -31.54 -23.47 -24.22
C THR A 521 -31.20 -23.85 -22.78
N ASP A 522 -32.20 -24.41 -22.05
CA ASP A 522 -32.11 -24.86 -20.66
C ASP A 522 -31.66 -23.78 -19.65
N ALA A 523 -31.77 -22.49 -19.99
CA ALA A 523 -31.53 -21.40 -19.03
C ALA A 523 -32.65 -21.31 -17.99
N GLU A 524 -32.32 -20.88 -16.78
CA GLU A 524 -33.28 -20.74 -15.68
C GLU A 524 -33.35 -19.28 -15.20
N PHE A 525 -34.58 -18.73 -15.17
CA PHE A 525 -34.90 -17.39 -14.66
C PHE A 525 -35.84 -17.55 -13.45
N THR A 526 -35.29 -17.34 -12.24
CA THR A 526 -36.06 -17.53 -11.00
C THR A 526 -36.98 -16.34 -10.72
N GLU A 527 -36.52 -15.11 -10.93
CA GLU A 527 -37.32 -13.90 -10.84
C GLU A 527 -37.63 -13.33 -12.23
N ASP A 528 -37.96 -12.06 -12.37
CA ASP A 528 -38.43 -11.47 -13.62
C ASP A 528 -37.37 -11.46 -14.73
N ALA A 529 -37.74 -11.91 -15.93
CA ALA A 529 -36.95 -11.86 -17.16
C ALA A 529 -37.54 -10.82 -18.12
N ASP A 530 -36.80 -9.73 -18.36
CA ASP A 530 -37.27 -8.59 -19.14
C ASP A 530 -36.58 -8.50 -20.50
N PHE A 531 -37.27 -8.95 -21.56
CA PHE A 531 -36.86 -8.84 -22.97
C PHE A 531 -37.60 -7.75 -23.71
N ARG A 532 -38.17 -6.74 -23.05
CA ARG A 532 -38.93 -5.69 -23.69
C ARG A 532 -38.11 -4.91 -24.71
N GLY A 533 -38.65 -4.83 -25.93
CA GLY A 533 -38.01 -4.10 -27.04
C GLY A 533 -36.71 -4.73 -27.54
N THR A 534 -36.36 -5.95 -27.09
CA THR A 534 -35.21 -6.71 -27.56
C THR A 534 -35.33 -7.06 -29.03
N LYS A 535 -34.24 -7.02 -29.78
CA LYS A 535 -34.19 -7.31 -31.21
C LYS A 535 -33.37 -8.57 -31.45
N PHE A 536 -34.02 -9.62 -31.93
CA PHE A 536 -33.43 -10.88 -32.37
C PHE A 536 -33.41 -10.90 -33.92
N ALA A 537 -32.25 -10.66 -34.52
CA ALA A 537 -32.12 -10.68 -35.98
C ALA A 537 -31.77 -12.08 -36.50
N GLY A 538 -31.04 -12.89 -35.71
CA GLY A 538 -30.84 -14.32 -35.90
C GLY A 538 -31.99 -15.16 -35.36
N ASP A 539 -31.74 -16.46 -35.19
CA ASP A 539 -32.65 -17.38 -34.50
C ASP A 539 -32.57 -17.13 -32.98
N ALA A 540 -33.71 -17.14 -32.30
CA ALA A 540 -33.82 -16.99 -30.84
C ALA A 540 -34.31 -18.31 -30.25
N ASP A 541 -33.42 -19.01 -29.59
CA ASP A 541 -33.67 -20.36 -29.03
C ASP A 541 -33.89 -20.29 -27.54
N PHE A 542 -35.15 -20.40 -27.10
CA PHE A 542 -35.57 -20.48 -25.71
C PHE A 542 -36.03 -21.92 -25.35
N TRP A 543 -35.55 -22.93 -26.06
CA TRP A 543 -35.93 -24.34 -25.82
C TRP A 543 -35.55 -24.79 -24.41
N GLY A 544 -36.50 -25.40 -23.67
CA GLY A 544 -36.26 -25.89 -22.32
C GLY A 544 -36.06 -24.84 -21.24
N VAL A 545 -36.20 -23.55 -21.58
CA VAL A 545 -36.02 -22.44 -20.61
C VAL A 545 -37.07 -22.52 -19.52
N LYS A 546 -36.67 -22.27 -18.27
CA LYS A 546 -37.57 -22.15 -17.13
C LYS A 546 -37.71 -20.67 -16.70
N PHE A 547 -38.91 -20.12 -16.87
CA PHE A 547 -39.30 -18.83 -16.30
C PHE A 547 -40.17 -19.07 -15.06
N THR A 548 -39.55 -19.05 -13.87
CA THR A 548 -40.26 -19.20 -12.59
C THR A 548 -40.93 -17.89 -12.20
N GLY A 549 -40.28 -16.76 -12.46
CA GLY A 549 -40.85 -15.43 -12.38
C GLY A 549 -41.60 -15.00 -13.65
N ASN A 550 -41.80 -13.70 -13.84
CA ASN A 550 -42.48 -13.17 -14.98
C ASN A 550 -41.57 -13.05 -16.24
N ALA A 551 -42.10 -13.32 -17.41
CA ALA A 551 -41.41 -13.24 -18.70
C ALA A 551 -42.01 -12.16 -19.61
N TYR A 552 -41.27 -11.09 -19.82
CA TYR A 552 -41.77 -9.92 -20.60
C TYR A 552 -41.09 -9.83 -21.97
N PHE A 553 -41.82 -10.05 -23.03
CA PHE A 553 -41.40 -9.91 -24.43
C PHE A 553 -42.18 -8.80 -25.18
N MET A 554 -42.78 -7.84 -24.45
CA MET A 554 -43.53 -6.74 -25.04
C MET A 554 -42.66 -5.94 -26.01
N ASP A 555 -43.18 -5.61 -27.20
CA ASP A 555 -42.44 -4.90 -28.26
C ASP A 555 -41.12 -5.63 -28.71
N ALA A 556 -40.85 -6.86 -28.31
CA ALA A 556 -39.72 -7.63 -28.82
C ALA A 556 -39.86 -7.93 -30.30
N LYS A 557 -38.75 -7.86 -31.05
CA LYS A 557 -38.73 -8.12 -32.49
C LYS A 557 -37.94 -9.39 -32.80
N PHE A 558 -38.59 -10.34 -33.43
CA PHE A 558 -38.00 -11.58 -33.94
C PHE A 558 -37.96 -11.58 -35.45
N THR A 559 -36.77 -11.56 -36.06
CA THR A 559 -36.62 -11.53 -37.51
C THR A 559 -36.63 -12.92 -38.11
N ARG A 560 -36.06 -13.92 -37.42
CA ARG A 560 -36.06 -15.33 -37.83
C ARG A 560 -36.94 -16.19 -36.89
N ASN A 561 -36.49 -17.41 -36.58
CA ASN A 561 -37.21 -18.33 -35.72
C ASN A 561 -37.18 -17.84 -34.26
N ALA A 562 -38.32 -18.00 -33.58
CA ALA A 562 -38.46 -17.82 -32.15
C ALA A 562 -38.96 -19.16 -31.56
N LEU A 563 -38.07 -19.89 -30.87
CA LEU A 563 -38.32 -21.27 -30.44
C LEU A 563 -38.55 -21.31 -28.93
N PHE A 564 -39.75 -21.71 -28.53
CA PHE A 564 -40.19 -21.85 -27.12
C PHE A 564 -40.66 -23.27 -26.80
N GLY A 565 -40.19 -24.27 -27.55
CA GLY A 565 -40.54 -25.67 -27.27
C GLY A 565 -39.96 -26.11 -25.91
N ASP A 566 -40.73 -26.88 -25.14
CA ASP A 566 -40.38 -27.32 -23.77
C ASP A 566 -40.14 -26.20 -22.76
N THR A 567 -40.38 -24.94 -23.15
CA THR A 567 -40.23 -23.76 -22.23
C THR A 567 -41.32 -23.83 -21.15
N GLU A 568 -40.92 -23.59 -19.89
CA GLU A 568 -41.84 -23.48 -18.76
C GLU A 568 -42.10 -22.04 -18.37
N PHE A 569 -43.36 -21.59 -18.32
CA PHE A 569 -43.80 -20.30 -17.88
C PHE A 569 -44.64 -20.42 -16.61
N ALA A 570 -44.01 -20.20 -15.45
CA ALA A 570 -44.68 -20.27 -14.16
C ALA A 570 -45.29 -18.90 -13.70
N GLY A 571 -44.83 -17.80 -14.28
CA GLY A 571 -45.29 -16.44 -13.98
C GLY A 571 -46.10 -15.81 -15.13
N ILE A 572 -46.35 -14.48 -15.04
CA ILE A 572 -46.94 -13.67 -16.07
C ILE A 572 -46.11 -13.77 -17.37
N THR A 573 -46.76 -13.96 -18.50
CA THR A 573 -46.06 -14.05 -19.78
C THR A 573 -46.68 -13.03 -20.77
N ASP A 574 -45.89 -12.04 -21.13
CA ASP A 574 -46.36 -10.90 -21.91
C ASP A 574 -45.60 -10.74 -23.22
N PHE A 575 -46.28 -11.09 -24.31
CA PHE A 575 -45.87 -10.86 -25.70
C PHE A 575 -46.67 -9.75 -26.37
N ASP A 576 -47.31 -8.82 -25.62
CA ASP A 576 -48.08 -7.75 -26.26
C ASP A 576 -47.20 -6.96 -27.23
N ARG A 577 -47.68 -6.80 -28.48
CA ARG A 577 -46.98 -6.10 -29.54
C ARG A 577 -45.66 -6.74 -30.00
N ALA A 578 -45.38 -7.98 -29.67
CA ALA A 578 -44.22 -8.69 -30.23
C ALA A 578 -44.33 -8.75 -31.75
N TYR A 579 -43.23 -8.56 -32.48
CA TYR A 579 -43.16 -8.51 -33.92
C TYR A 579 -42.41 -9.71 -34.50
N PHE A 580 -43.04 -10.49 -35.35
CA PHE A 580 -42.47 -11.69 -35.99
C PHE A 580 -42.41 -11.44 -37.53
N GLU A 581 -41.15 -11.33 -38.03
CA GLU A 581 -40.93 -10.88 -39.41
C GLU A 581 -41.02 -12.02 -40.42
N LYS A 582 -40.29 -13.13 -40.26
CA LYS A 582 -40.21 -14.21 -41.24
C LYS A 582 -41.02 -15.47 -40.85
N CYS A 583 -41.15 -15.76 -39.57
CA CYS A 583 -41.77 -16.96 -39.08
C CYS A 583 -42.68 -16.68 -37.89
N ALA A 584 -43.75 -17.43 -37.72
CA ALA A 584 -44.54 -17.42 -36.49
C ALA A 584 -43.73 -18.10 -35.36
N PRO A 585 -43.90 -17.70 -34.08
CA PRO A 585 -43.22 -18.33 -32.96
C PRO A 585 -43.67 -19.76 -32.76
N ILE A 586 -42.75 -20.63 -32.34
CA ILE A 586 -42.97 -22.06 -32.17
C ILE A 586 -42.99 -22.37 -30.67
N PHE A 587 -44.11 -22.85 -30.14
CA PHE A 587 -44.30 -23.24 -28.74
C PHE A 587 -44.41 -24.76 -28.54
N ALA A 588 -44.48 -25.52 -29.62
CA ALA A 588 -44.50 -26.96 -29.56
C ALA A 588 -43.99 -27.60 -30.85
N ASP A 589 -43.40 -28.76 -30.74
CA ASP A 589 -43.10 -29.67 -31.85
C ASP A 589 -43.79 -31.02 -31.66
N ALA A 590 -43.33 -32.07 -32.38
CA ALA A 590 -43.90 -33.40 -32.30
C ALA A 590 -43.73 -34.08 -30.94
N SER A 591 -42.75 -33.63 -30.10
CA SER A 591 -42.35 -34.32 -28.89
C SER A 591 -42.38 -33.43 -27.63
N ASN A 592 -42.26 -32.10 -27.79
CA ASN A 592 -42.09 -31.14 -26.74
C ASN A 592 -43.06 -29.98 -26.84
N SER A 593 -43.65 -29.58 -25.74
CA SER A 593 -44.67 -28.53 -25.65
C SER A 593 -44.30 -27.53 -24.58
N ALA A 594 -44.44 -26.25 -24.90
CA ALA A 594 -44.32 -25.19 -23.86
C ALA A 594 -45.41 -25.39 -22.80
N ARG A 595 -45.05 -25.13 -21.55
CA ARG A 595 -45.85 -25.39 -20.35
C ARG A 595 -46.21 -24.06 -19.68
N PHE A 596 -47.49 -23.93 -19.28
CA PHE A 596 -47.99 -22.68 -18.64
C PHE A 596 -48.64 -23.02 -17.29
N SER A 597 -48.35 -22.25 -16.27
CA SER A 597 -48.86 -22.50 -14.90
C SER A 597 -50.35 -22.21 -14.77
N THR A 598 -51.08 -23.08 -14.10
CA THR A 598 -52.47 -22.83 -13.70
C THR A 598 -52.61 -21.82 -12.55
N GLN A 599 -51.55 -21.48 -11.84
CA GLN A 599 -51.62 -20.51 -10.75
C GLN A 599 -51.71 -19.06 -11.26
N VAL A 600 -51.26 -18.77 -12.47
CA VAL A 600 -51.36 -17.44 -13.13
C VAL A 600 -52.83 -17.17 -13.55
N ASN A 601 -53.26 -15.90 -13.54
CA ASN A 601 -54.58 -15.58 -14.08
C ASN A 601 -54.60 -15.73 -15.61
N PRO A 602 -55.66 -16.32 -16.22
CA PRO A 602 -55.72 -16.48 -17.65
C PRO A 602 -55.54 -15.22 -18.49
N GLN A 603 -55.86 -14.06 -17.91
CA GLN A 603 -55.73 -12.75 -18.56
C GLN A 603 -54.31 -12.17 -18.52
N ASP A 604 -53.42 -12.76 -17.72
CA ASP A 604 -52.05 -12.32 -17.56
C ASP A 604 -51.08 -13.08 -18.52
N TYR A 605 -51.66 -13.98 -19.35
CA TYR A 605 -51.01 -14.58 -20.53
C TYR A 605 -51.41 -13.78 -21.78
N LEU A 606 -50.51 -12.92 -22.29
CA LEU A 606 -50.77 -11.98 -23.37
C LEU A 606 -50.03 -12.39 -24.65
N PHE A 607 -50.74 -12.99 -25.59
CA PHE A 607 -50.24 -13.44 -26.92
C PHE A 607 -50.82 -12.58 -28.04
N LYS A 608 -50.39 -11.32 -28.14
CA LYS A 608 -50.90 -10.38 -29.14
C LYS A 608 -49.73 -9.78 -29.91
N ALA A 609 -49.59 -10.15 -31.18
CA ALA A 609 -48.60 -9.59 -32.07
C ALA A 609 -48.85 -8.12 -32.41
N HIS A 610 -47.78 -7.38 -32.77
CA HIS A 610 -47.86 -6.02 -33.29
C HIS A 610 -48.80 -5.98 -34.54
N PRO A 611 -49.63 -4.94 -34.71
CA PRO A 611 -50.58 -4.88 -35.84
C PRO A 611 -49.93 -4.99 -37.22
N GLU A 612 -48.69 -4.56 -37.37
CA GLU A 612 -47.94 -4.64 -38.61
C GLU A 612 -47.09 -5.91 -38.74
N SER A 613 -47.12 -6.83 -37.76
CA SER A 613 -46.38 -8.09 -37.81
C SER A 613 -46.92 -8.98 -38.93
N PRO A 614 -46.06 -9.48 -39.85
CA PRO A 614 -46.48 -10.40 -40.91
C PRO A 614 -46.99 -11.75 -40.35
N HIS A 615 -46.51 -12.12 -39.20
CA HIS A 615 -46.91 -13.36 -38.52
C HIS A 615 -47.47 -13.07 -37.13
N SER A 616 -48.35 -13.92 -36.63
CA SER A 616 -49.01 -13.77 -35.34
C SER A 616 -49.07 -15.11 -34.59
N PHE A 617 -49.48 -15.04 -33.34
CA PHE A 617 -49.73 -16.26 -32.56
C PHE A 617 -50.96 -17.01 -33.13
N SER A 618 -50.80 -18.31 -33.29
CA SER A 618 -51.93 -19.20 -33.45
C SER A 618 -52.29 -19.75 -32.06
N CYS A 619 -53.44 -19.34 -31.52
CA CYS A 619 -53.84 -19.73 -30.15
C CYS A 619 -55.03 -20.67 -30.16
N GLY A 620 -55.07 -21.57 -29.18
CA GLY A 620 -56.17 -22.45 -28.86
C GLY A 620 -56.56 -22.32 -27.38
N THR A 621 -57.41 -23.25 -26.92
CA THR A 621 -57.87 -23.29 -25.53
C THR A 621 -57.34 -24.48 -24.79
N ALA A 622 -56.78 -24.31 -23.62
CA ALA A 622 -56.43 -25.36 -22.65
C ALA A 622 -57.29 -25.24 -21.40
N LYS A 623 -57.62 -26.37 -20.75
CA LYS A 623 -58.44 -26.39 -19.53
C LYS A 623 -57.78 -27.29 -18.49
N LEU A 624 -57.61 -26.73 -17.30
CA LEU A 624 -57.18 -27.49 -16.11
C LEU A 624 -57.82 -26.87 -14.86
N HIS A 625 -58.25 -27.63 -13.87
CA HIS A 625 -58.91 -27.13 -12.64
C HIS A 625 -60.12 -26.22 -12.88
N ASN A 626 -60.97 -26.54 -13.86
CA ASN A 626 -62.16 -25.72 -14.28
C ASN A 626 -61.82 -24.26 -14.72
N ARG A 627 -60.55 -23.95 -15.00
CA ARG A 627 -60.09 -22.68 -15.58
C ARG A 627 -59.79 -22.90 -17.06
N THR A 628 -60.11 -21.92 -17.88
CA THR A 628 -59.87 -21.93 -19.33
C THR A 628 -58.86 -20.89 -19.66
N PHE A 629 -57.82 -21.25 -20.37
CA PHE A 629 -56.72 -20.39 -20.81
C PHE A 629 -56.69 -20.35 -22.33
N ILE A 630 -56.31 -19.19 -22.89
CA ILE A 630 -55.99 -19.03 -24.31
C ILE A 630 -54.48 -19.03 -24.44
N LEU A 631 -53.93 -20.06 -25.06
CA LEU A 631 -52.47 -20.29 -25.16
C LEU A 631 -52.09 -20.57 -26.62
N PRO A 632 -50.80 -20.46 -26.99
CA PRO A 632 -50.32 -20.88 -28.31
C PRO A 632 -50.66 -22.35 -28.59
N LEU A 633 -50.88 -22.67 -29.88
CA LEU A 633 -51.22 -24.05 -30.30
C LEU A 633 -50.12 -25.06 -29.91
N GLY A 634 -50.54 -26.21 -29.40
CA GLY A 634 -49.67 -27.27 -28.93
C GLY A 634 -49.16 -27.10 -27.49
N ALA A 635 -49.32 -25.90 -26.87
CA ALA A 635 -48.95 -25.67 -25.50
C ALA A 635 -49.85 -26.42 -24.51
N VAL A 636 -49.33 -26.73 -23.31
CA VAL A 636 -50.05 -27.42 -22.24
C VAL A 636 -50.08 -26.58 -20.96
N LEU A 637 -51.09 -26.81 -20.13
CA LEU A 637 -51.11 -26.29 -18.74
C LEU A 637 -50.50 -27.30 -17.81
N PHE A 638 -49.75 -26.84 -16.82
CA PHE A 638 -49.29 -27.64 -15.66
C PHE A 638 -49.82 -27.09 -14.35
N ASP A 639 -50.01 -27.97 -13.39
CA ASP A 639 -50.34 -27.64 -12.01
C ASP A 639 -49.04 -27.68 -11.18
N PRO A 640 -48.52 -26.51 -10.73
CA PRO A 640 -47.29 -26.48 -9.93
C PRO A 640 -47.33 -27.36 -8.67
N ASP A 641 -48.51 -27.56 -8.08
CA ASP A 641 -48.69 -28.42 -6.89
C ASP A 641 -48.62 -29.92 -7.22
N SER A 642 -48.38 -30.31 -8.46
CA SER A 642 -48.30 -31.68 -8.91
C SER A 642 -46.90 -32.17 -9.28
N TRP A 643 -45.87 -31.41 -8.91
CA TRP A 643 -44.48 -31.79 -9.15
C TRP A 643 -44.18 -33.14 -8.47
N ASP A 644 -43.56 -34.03 -9.18
CA ASP A 644 -43.10 -35.33 -8.66
C ASP A 644 -41.55 -35.38 -8.68
N GLU A 645 -40.95 -35.52 -7.50
CA GLU A 645 -39.50 -35.53 -7.35
C GLU A 645 -38.83 -36.79 -7.95
N GLU A 646 -39.58 -37.93 -8.04
CA GLU A 646 -39.03 -39.18 -8.61
C GLU A 646 -39.02 -39.13 -10.15
N GLU A 647 -40.08 -38.61 -10.74
CA GLU A 647 -40.21 -38.47 -12.20
C GLU A 647 -39.60 -37.18 -12.74
N GLN A 648 -39.27 -36.24 -11.87
CA GLN A 648 -38.75 -34.89 -12.22
C GLN A 648 -39.67 -34.17 -13.22
N ASP A 649 -40.99 -34.30 -13.07
CA ASP A 649 -42.00 -33.73 -13.94
C ASP A 649 -43.32 -33.51 -13.19
N TYR A 650 -44.24 -32.74 -13.81
CA TYR A 650 -45.59 -32.50 -13.28
C TYR A 650 -46.52 -33.67 -13.64
N THR A 651 -47.19 -34.25 -12.67
CA THR A 651 -48.12 -35.35 -12.87
C THR A 651 -49.50 -34.89 -13.36
N ARG A 652 -49.82 -33.57 -13.25
CA ARG A 652 -51.07 -32.98 -13.73
C ARG A 652 -50.84 -31.99 -14.84
N LEU A 653 -51.02 -32.45 -16.07
CA LEU A 653 -50.95 -31.65 -17.28
C LEU A 653 -52.32 -31.59 -17.98
N SER A 654 -52.62 -30.53 -18.75
CA SER A 654 -53.74 -30.47 -19.67
C SER A 654 -53.43 -31.23 -20.96
N GLU A 655 -54.45 -31.51 -21.74
CA GLU A 655 -54.28 -31.81 -23.16
C GLU A 655 -53.68 -30.59 -23.89
N PRO A 656 -52.86 -30.80 -24.93
CA PRO A 656 -52.35 -29.73 -25.74
C PRO A 656 -53.47 -28.87 -26.35
N THR A 657 -53.23 -27.55 -26.45
CA THR A 657 -54.16 -26.63 -27.10
C THR A 657 -54.38 -27.00 -28.57
N GLN A 658 -55.63 -26.93 -28.98
CA GLN A 658 -56.08 -27.23 -30.36
C GLN A 658 -56.75 -26.04 -31.00
#